data_8df390c037743d98693a70d40f15874e
#
_entry.id   8df390c037743d98693a70d40f15874e
#
_cell.length_a   1.000
_cell.length_b   1.000
_cell.length_c   1.000
_cell.angle_alpha   90.00
_cell.angle_beta   90.00
_cell.angle_gamma   90.00
#
_symmetry.space_group_name_H-M   'P 1'
#
loop_
_entity.id
_entity.type
_entity.pdbx_description
1 polymer ?
#
loop_
_entity_poly.entity_id
_entity_poly.type
_entity_poly.pdbx_seq_one_letter_code
_entity_poly.pdbx_strand_id
1 'polypeptide(L)'
;MKRFFFIFLFCPVPLLFADITVEPLQESCGISLTAAPGTEKITVRFRKTDAADWREGFPMTKLPYLYPSVSGRGWNSGPLKPLHVGPDEWRSMIGELRENTEYELETKELPSGRTTKVKFRTPAAEITVRETVYLDDLPQGEPIVINRRGKADGWIRYTVRNPDFTVTDQNKERFELIKLDRARYVILENLTLKGGTFHGISLENCSHIRIVNCDISGFSRIDGQNLDGDGKFYKTAWGKKRPPWGNAGIRAVQCEHLLIERNYIHSPASGANNWFYSHTCGPMAVCITNSRGNTVIRYNDFIGSGQRRWDDAVGGGSNGSPTGGFNRNADIYGNMFFCTNDDGIEIDGGQSNVLVHKNRFECNLTGISAAPCIVGPSYLYRNLMIHPGDEFNNISAGIKNLFGDTGTGTVHAFNNMTWSIGGGPPVKQTRRNIRFHGMNNIIYGNDAVVNLKVPCIVDHNVRWYPDSSALPFRKNSAKELGIEANGIFEEPLFRDREKQNYRLAAHSPGKRLGVRIPNFIEFEHPDAGAYPSPELPDLPERPLPVRLDRQQVILSGKRKTATVTATAEKDFDSPFRIRVNDGVEWFRVSPQQGRLNAETKFTVTLRPEKMNSAKRYCDAFLIRFPNGLSRPVSVYADMRDAPELRAKEKGVTLEIPAEKLENAGIFSPGQPGGLLLDRRERETPLLWKFEVPVDGVYYFFGLWQTDGIERGLFEFSVDGDTPDVHRNPMMGGNNKIRKWRHIRRGIPGKDKYFELFRLKKGHHELRIVPKRPFRLERLGITDTPAIFHR
;
A
#
# COMPACT_ATOMS: atom_id res chain seq x y z
N MET A 1 81.93 -18.41 -4.14
CA MET A 1 81.07 -17.30 -4.61
C MET A 1 79.87 -17.90 -5.32
N LYS A 2 78.74 -18.06 -4.66
CA LYS A 2 77.50 -18.51 -5.27
C LYS A 2 76.62 -17.25 -5.46
N ARG A 3 76.30 -16.92 -6.71
CA ARG A 3 75.42 -15.82 -7.07
C ARG A 3 73.98 -16.32 -6.95
N PHE A 4 73.20 -15.74 -6.08
CA PHE A 4 71.69 -15.87 -6.04
C PHE A 4 71.10 -14.93 -7.07
N PHE A 5 70.33 -15.46 -8.03
CA PHE A 5 69.44 -14.71 -8.90
C PHE A 5 68.09 -14.62 -8.24
N PHE A 6 67.61 -13.43 -7.87
CA PHE A 6 66.25 -13.16 -7.52
C PHE A 6 65.40 -12.99 -8.78
N ILE A 7 64.54 -13.96 -9.04
CA ILE A 7 63.48 -13.81 -10.08
C ILE A 7 62.30 -13.10 -9.42
N PHE A 8 62.04 -11.87 -9.81
CA PHE A 8 60.80 -11.18 -9.50
C PHE A 8 59.68 -11.77 -10.36
N LEU A 9 58.85 -12.67 -9.80
CA LEU A 9 57.57 -13.04 -10.37
C LEU A 9 56.62 -11.85 -10.29
N PHE A 10 56.45 -11.18 -11.39
CA PHE A 10 55.28 -10.30 -11.57
C PHE A 10 54.04 -11.22 -11.63
N CYS A 11 53.30 -11.29 -10.55
CA CYS A 11 51.96 -11.80 -10.55
C CYS A 11 51.09 -10.80 -11.32
N PRO A 12 50.50 -11.11 -12.47
CA PRO A 12 49.56 -10.20 -13.10
C PRO A 12 48.35 -10.12 -12.20
N VAL A 13 48.12 -8.95 -11.61
CA VAL A 13 46.83 -8.64 -10.98
C VAL A 13 45.79 -8.79 -12.07
N PRO A 14 44.82 -9.70 -11.95
CA PRO A 14 43.78 -9.79 -12.95
C PRO A 14 43.07 -8.44 -12.99
N LEU A 15 43.09 -7.80 -14.17
CA LEU A 15 42.21 -6.67 -14.47
C LEU A 15 40.79 -7.20 -14.31
N LEU A 16 40.18 -6.96 -13.15
CA LEU A 16 38.78 -7.15 -12.94
C LEU A 16 38.07 -6.21 -13.94
N PHE A 17 37.59 -6.76 -15.03
CA PHE A 17 36.65 -6.08 -15.90
C PHE A 17 35.44 -5.75 -15.07
N ALA A 18 34.92 -4.53 -15.17
CA ALA A 18 33.68 -4.17 -14.54
C ALA A 18 32.56 -4.97 -15.19
N ASP A 19 32.03 -5.93 -14.45
CA ASP A 19 30.86 -6.68 -14.92
C ASP A 19 29.63 -5.80 -14.72
N ILE A 20 29.18 -5.19 -15.82
CA ILE A 20 27.88 -4.51 -15.86
C ILE A 20 26.84 -5.50 -16.35
N THR A 21 25.77 -5.62 -15.58
CA THR A 21 24.58 -6.40 -15.95
C THR A 21 23.41 -5.46 -16.12
N VAL A 22 22.67 -5.64 -17.19
CA VAL A 22 21.41 -4.92 -17.46
C VAL A 22 20.26 -5.92 -17.61
N GLU A 23 19.14 -5.61 -16.97
CA GLU A 23 17.93 -6.45 -16.97
C GLU A 23 16.75 -5.58 -17.43
N PRO A 24 16.45 -5.58 -18.74
CA PRO A 24 15.39 -4.74 -19.28
C PRO A 24 14.00 -5.27 -18.95
N LEU A 25 13.13 -4.35 -18.55
CA LEU A 25 11.68 -4.50 -18.41
C LEU A 25 10.98 -3.70 -19.53
N GLN A 26 9.65 -3.68 -19.52
CA GLN A 26 8.86 -3.05 -20.60
C GLN A 26 9.25 -1.57 -20.82
N GLU A 27 9.28 -0.79 -19.75
CA GLU A 27 9.56 0.66 -19.82
C GLU A 27 10.68 1.09 -18.87
N SER A 28 11.47 0.12 -18.38
CA SER A 28 12.59 0.38 -17.46
C SER A 28 13.71 -0.64 -17.64
N CYS A 29 14.85 -0.40 -16.98
CA CYS A 29 15.97 -1.35 -17.00
C CYS A 29 16.73 -1.28 -15.67
N GLY A 30 16.88 -2.43 -15.02
CA GLY A 30 17.74 -2.60 -13.87
C GLY A 30 19.21 -2.68 -14.28
N ILE A 31 20.09 -2.01 -13.51
CA ILE A 31 21.53 -1.94 -13.74
C ILE A 31 22.23 -2.42 -12.48
N SER A 32 23.17 -3.33 -12.64
CA SER A 32 24.09 -3.76 -11.59
C SER A 32 25.53 -3.66 -12.09
N LEU A 33 26.42 -3.16 -11.24
CA LEU A 33 27.85 -2.98 -11.58
C LEU A 33 28.70 -3.33 -10.36
N THR A 34 29.76 -4.13 -10.57
CA THR A 34 30.83 -4.28 -9.59
C THR A 34 31.90 -3.24 -9.93
N ALA A 35 32.05 -2.23 -9.06
CA ALA A 35 32.94 -1.11 -9.27
C ALA A 35 34.38 -1.41 -8.84
N ALA A 36 35.32 -0.58 -9.30
CA ALA A 36 36.68 -0.62 -8.81
C ALA A 36 36.75 -0.20 -7.32
N PRO A 37 37.63 -0.80 -6.52
CA PRO A 37 37.87 -0.33 -5.16
C PRO A 37 38.19 1.18 -5.12
N GLY A 38 37.59 1.88 -4.14
CA GLY A 38 37.74 3.33 -4.02
C GLY A 38 36.80 4.16 -4.90
N THR A 39 35.87 3.54 -5.62
CA THR A 39 34.83 4.27 -6.33
C THR A 39 33.88 4.96 -5.35
N GLU A 40 33.71 6.26 -5.51
CA GLU A 40 32.89 7.11 -4.63
C GLU A 40 31.53 7.45 -5.24
N LYS A 41 31.47 7.52 -6.59
CA LYS A 41 30.25 7.86 -7.33
C LYS A 41 30.26 7.19 -8.70
N ILE A 42 29.09 6.75 -9.15
CA ILE A 42 28.90 6.25 -10.51
C ILE A 42 27.74 7.02 -11.15
N THR A 43 28.05 7.71 -12.23
CA THR A 43 27.03 8.38 -13.05
C THR A 43 26.53 7.45 -14.15
N VAL A 44 25.30 7.64 -14.55
CA VAL A 44 24.62 6.88 -15.60
C VAL A 44 24.12 7.83 -16.66
N ARG A 45 24.28 7.47 -17.92
CA ARG A 45 23.62 8.12 -19.05
C ARG A 45 23.18 7.08 -20.07
N PHE A 46 22.14 7.37 -20.79
CA PHE A 46 21.58 6.44 -21.76
C PHE A 46 20.93 7.20 -22.91
N ARG A 47 20.78 6.52 -24.04
CA ARG A 47 20.09 7.04 -25.22
C ARG A 47 19.53 5.89 -26.04
N LYS A 48 18.57 6.17 -26.93
CA LYS A 48 18.28 5.26 -28.01
C LYS A 48 19.48 5.16 -28.94
N THR A 49 19.71 4.00 -29.50
CA THR A 49 20.89 3.78 -30.40
C THR A 49 20.86 4.65 -31.65
N ASP A 50 19.68 5.08 -32.06
CA ASP A 50 19.44 6.00 -33.20
C ASP A 50 19.42 7.50 -32.83
N ALA A 51 19.54 7.84 -31.54
CA ALA A 51 19.52 9.23 -31.06
C ALA A 51 20.94 9.77 -30.85
N ALA A 52 21.14 11.06 -31.17
CA ALA A 52 22.39 11.74 -30.92
C ALA A 52 22.56 12.10 -29.43
N ASP A 53 21.48 12.54 -28.78
CA ASP A 53 21.54 13.11 -27.43
C ASP A 53 21.47 12.05 -26.34
N TRP A 54 22.33 12.23 -25.34
CA TRP A 54 22.33 11.44 -24.12
C TRP A 54 21.38 12.03 -23.09
N ARG A 55 20.63 11.15 -22.44
CA ARG A 55 19.85 11.48 -21.25
C ARG A 55 20.62 11.05 -20.01
N GLU A 56 20.56 11.85 -18.96
CA GLU A 56 21.10 11.48 -17.66
C GLU A 56 20.19 10.46 -16.98
N GLY A 57 20.81 9.38 -16.47
CA GLY A 57 20.17 8.47 -15.54
C GLY A 57 20.35 8.91 -14.09
N PHE A 58 19.56 8.34 -13.19
CA PHE A 58 19.80 8.53 -11.77
C PHE A 58 21.14 7.86 -11.38
N PRO A 59 22.00 8.52 -10.57
CA PRO A 59 23.28 7.95 -10.17
C PRO A 59 23.11 6.60 -9.48
N MET A 60 24.08 5.70 -9.66
CA MET A 60 24.03 4.40 -9.00
C MET A 60 24.20 4.54 -7.49
N THR A 61 23.56 3.64 -6.77
CA THR A 61 23.61 3.55 -5.30
C THR A 61 24.54 2.40 -4.91
N LYS A 62 25.51 2.67 -4.03
CA LYS A 62 26.36 1.64 -3.45
C LYS A 62 25.54 0.79 -2.49
N LEU A 63 25.60 -0.53 -2.65
CA LEU A 63 24.87 -1.44 -1.79
C LEU A 63 25.51 -1.62 -0.43
N PRO A 64 24.70 -1.90 0.62
CA PRO A 64 25.22 -2.34 1.89
C PRO A 64 25.86 -3.73 1.75
N TYR A 65 27.05 -3.93 2.28
CA TYR A 65 27.70 -5.24 2.27
C TYR A 65 27.18 -6.17 3.38
N LEU A 66 26.84 -5.58 4.52
CA LEU A 66 26.34 -6.30 5.68
C LEU A 66 24.93 -5.82 6.04
N TYR A 67 24.09 -6.73 6.47
CA TYR A 67 22.78 -6.40 7.00
C TYR A 67 22.53 -7.11 8.35
N PRO A 68 21.77 -6.52 9.27
CA PRO A 68 21.36 -7.20 10.49
C PRO A 68 20.36 -8.32 10.14
N SER A 69 20.69 -9.54 10.53
CA SER A 69 19.74 -10.65 10.39
C SER A 69 18.59 -10.49 11.39
N VAL A 70 17.40 -10.99 11.03
CA VAL A 70 16.29 -11.07 11.98
C VAL A 70 16.65 -12.04 13.10
N SER A 71 16.55 -11.61 14.36
CA SER A 71 16.77 -12.45 15.54
C SER A 71 15.53 -12.49 16.43
N GLY A 72 15.15 -13.68 16.89
CA GLY A 72 14.08 -13.88 17.86
C GLY A 72 12.66 -13.73 17.29
N ARG A 73 11.69 -13.59 18.21
CA ARG A 73 10.28 -13.33 17.89
C ARG A 73 10.07 -11.83 17.71
N GLY A 74 10.38 -11.34 16.57
CA GLY A 74 10.18 -9.93 16.23
C GLY A 74 11.26 -9.40 15.28
N TRP A 75 11.09 -8.17 14.86
CA TRP A 75 11.96 -7.45 13.95
C TRP A 75 13.20 -6.84 14.66
N ASN A 76 13.77 -7.54 15.63
CA ASN A 76 14.98 -7.08 16.31
C ASN A 76 16.21 -7.41 15.45
N SER A 77 17.16 -6.48 15.43
CA SER A 77 18.44 -6.70 14.77
C SER A 77 19.21 -7.84 15.41
N GLY A 78 19.50 -8.86 14.66
CA GLY A 78 20.40 -9.94 15.01
C GLY A 78 21.84 -9.64 14.60
N PRO A 79 22.72 -10.63 14.64
CA PRO A 79 24.10 -10.48 14.20
C PRO A 79 24.17 -10.07 12.72
N LEU A 80 25.18 -9.28 12.37
CA LEU A 80 25.42 -8.89 10.99
C LEU A 80 25.74 -10.11 10.14
N LYS A 81 25.11 -10.18 8.97
CA LYS A 81 25.37 -11.19 7.94
C LYS A 81 25.76 -10.51 6.62
N PRO A 82 26.62 -11.11 5.81
CA PRO A 82 26.89 -10.61 4.48
C PRO A 82 25.67 -10.76 3.59
N LEU A 83 25.40 -9.75 2.77
CA LEU A 83 24.53 -9.89 1.61
C LEU A 83 25.21 -10.79 0.57
N HIS A 84 24.40 -11.37 -0.31
CA HIS A 84 24.90 -12.14 -1.47
C HIS A 84 25.41 -11.23 -2.59
N VAL A 85 26.00 -10.11 -2.22
CA VAL A 85 26.55 -9.07 -3.11
C VAL A 85 27.98 -8.74 -2.65
N GLY A 86 28.83 -8.35 -3.57
CA GLY A 86 30.18 -7.93 -3.25
C GLY A 86 30.23 -6.59 -2.51
N PRO A 87 31.35 -6.25 -1.86
CA PRO A 87 31.52 -5.00 -1.11
C PRO A 87 31.47 -3.76 -2.00
N ASP A 88 31.71 -3.91 -3.32
CA ASP A 88 31.74 -2.82 -4.28
C ASP A 88 30.64 -2.94 -5.34
N GLU A 89 29.52 -3.55 -4.98
CA GLU A 89 28.36 -3.63 -5.86
C GLU A 89 27.49 -2.37 -5.77
N TRP A 90 27.15 -1.87 -6.97
CA TRP A 90 26.32 -0.70 -7.17
C TRP A 90 25.12 -1.05 -8.02
N ARG A 91 23.97 -0.45 -7.73
CA ARG A 91 22.76 -0.63 -8.51
C ARG A 91 22.05 0.68 -8.80
N SER A 92 21.35 0.68 -9.92
CA SER A 92 20.42 1.73 -10.30
C SER A 92 19.33 1.17 -11.19
N MET A 93 18.32 1.97 -11.42
CA MET A 93 17.26 1.68 -12.37
C MET A 93 17.00 2.91 -13.22
N ILE A 94 16.90 2.72 -14.53
CA ILE A 94 16.42 3.75 -15.45
C ILE A 94 14.98 3.39 -15.84
N GLY A 95 14.13 4.40 -15.88
CA GLY A 95 12.73 4.32 -16.27
C GLY A 95 12.40 5.20 -17.46
N GLU A 96 11.10 5.34 -17.75
CA GLU A 96 10.60 6.18 -18.86
C GLU A 96 11.19 5.79 -20.21
N LEU A 97 11.40 4.49 -20.41
CA LEU A 97 11.86 3.92 -21.68
C LEU A 97 10.63 3.61 -22.57
N ARG A 98 10.92 3.33 -23.84
CA ARG A 98 9.90 2.83 -24.79
C ARG A 98 10.07 1.33 -24.98
N GLU A 99 8.98 0.62 -25.09
CA GLU A 99 8.98 -0.80 -25.45
C GLU A 99 9.60 -1.05 -26.82
N ASN A 100 10.10 -2.26 -27.04
CA ASN A 100 10.70 -2.71 -28.29
C ASN A 100 11.77 -1.76 -28.86
N THR A 101 12.52 -1.12 -27.99
CA THR A 101 13.48 -0.07 -28.39
C THR A 101 14.88 -0.46 -27.93
N GLU A 102 15.86 -0.28 -28.81
CA GLU A 102 17.27 -0.50 -28.48
C GLU A 102 17.89 0.76 -27.86
N TYR A 103 18.58 0.55 -26.75
CA TYR A 103 19.27 1.60 -26.00
C TYR A 103 20.75 1.31 -25.87
N GLU A 104 21.54 2.34 -25.79
CA GLU A 104 22.92 2.34 -25.34
C GLU A 104 22.99 3.01 -23.96
N LEU A 105 23.66 2.35 -23.02
CA LEU A 105 23.86 2.83 -21.65
C LEU A 105 25.36 2.98 -21.40
N GLU A 106 25.75 4.03 -20.70
CA GLU A 106 27.12 4.28 -20.27
C GLU A 106 27.13 4.60 -18.78
N THR A 107 28.04 3.98 -18.05
CA THR A 107 28.37 4.30 -16.66
C THR A 107 29.77 4.88 -16.58
N LYS A 108 29.98 5.84 -15.67
CA LYS A 108 31.29 6.43 -15.40
C LYS A 108 31.58 6.44 -13.91
N GLU A 109 32.65 5.78 -13.51
CA GLU A 109 33.12 5.71 -12.13
C GLU A 109 34.01 6.90 -11.79
N LEU A 110 33.83 7.47 -10.61
CA LEU A 110 34.63 8.60 -10.12
C LEU A 110 35.29 8.17 -8.78
N PRO A 111 36.57 8.59 -8.52
CA PRO A 111 37.37 9.50 -9.30
C PRO A 111 38.12 8.86 -10.51
N SER A 112 38.14 7.55 -10.68
CA SER A 112 38.95 6.84 -11.66
C SER A 112 38.71 7.27 -13.13
N GLY A 113 37.49 7.74 -13.44
CA GLY A 113 37.06 8.06 -14.79
C GLY A 113 36.76 6.85 -15.67
N ARG A 114 36.81 5.61 -15.10
CA ARG A 114 36.52 4.37 -15.85
C ARG A 114 35.09 4.41 -16.40
N THR A 115 34.97 4.13 -17.70
CA THR A 115 33.67 4.13 -18.39
C THR A 115 33.37 2.74 -18.92
N THR A 116 32.12 2.30 -18.73
CA THR A 116 31.60 1.03 -19.27
C THR A 116 30.35 1.30 -20.09
N LYS A 117 30.24 0.67 -21.26
CA LYS A 117 29.09 0.78 -22.17
C LYS A 117 28.44 -0.57 -22.39
N VAL A 118 27.11 -0.57 -22.51
CA VAL A 118 26.33 -1.75 -22.84
C VAL A 118 25.14 -1.37 -23.69
N LYS A 119 24.72 -2.26 -24.60
CA LYS A 119 23.47 -2.12 -25.35
C LYS A 119 22.45 -3.13 -24.84
N PHE A 120 21.19 -2.75 -24.87
CA PHE A 120 20.09 -3.61 -24.53
C PHE A 120 18.83 -3.20 -25.30
N ARG A 121 17.85 -4.13 -25.36
CA ARG A 121 16.54 -3.86 -25.96
C ARG A 121 15.44 -4.13 -24.94
N THR A 122 14.51 -3.21 -24.79
CA THR A 122 13.31 -3.40 -23.98
C THR A 122 12.37 -4.41 -24.66
N PRO A 123 11.67 -5.27 -23.89
CA PRO A 123 10.68 -6.21 -24.44
C PRO A 123 9.59 -5.53 -25.25
N ALA A 124 9.07 -6.24 -26.26
CA ALA A 124 7.94 -5.77 -27.04
C ALA A 124 6.61 -5.97 -26.27
N ALA A 125 5.68 -5.03 -26.46
CA ALA A 125 4.29 -5.20 -26.02
C ALA A 125 3.63 -6.36 -26.78
N GLU A 126 3.77 -6.36 -28.09
CA GLU A 126 3.27 -7.43 -28.95
C GLU A 126 4.21 -8.64 -28.91
N ILE A 127 3.62 -9.81 -28.88
CA ILE A 127 4.33 -11.09 -28.86
C ILE A 127 3.84 -11.96 -30.01
N THR A 128 4.74 -12.79 -30.54
CA THR A 128 4.39 -13.81 -31.50
C THR A 128 3.68 -14.98 -30.79
N VAL A 129 2.41 -15.20 -31.13
CA VAL A 129 1.63 -16.33 -30.60
C VAL A 129 1.69 -17.48 -31.58
N ARG A 130 2.22 -18.63 -31.15
CA ARG A 130 2.29 -19.85 -31.93
C ARG A 130 1.02 -20.68 -31.87
N GLU A 131 0.36 -20.64 -30.73
CA GLU A 131 -0.80 -21.47 -30.43
C GLU A 131 -1.78 -20.74 -29.55
N THR A 132 -3.07 -20.90 -29.82
CA THR A 132 -4.15 -20.37 -29.00
C THR A 132 -5.01 -21.54 -28.49
N VAL A 133 -5.20 -21.59 -27.17
CA VAL A 133 -6.09 -22.52 -26.47
C VAL A 133 -7.30 -21.73 -25.98
N TYR A 134 -8.47 -22.18 -26.32
CA TYR A 134 -9.72 -21.53 -25.93
C TYR A 134 -10.31 -22.26 -24.71
N LEU A 135 -10.49 -21.55 -23.60
CA LEU A 135 -10.95 -22.14 -22.34
C LEU A 135 -12.45 -22.52 -22.38
N ASP A 136 -13.22 -21.86 -23.22
CA ASP A 136 -14.62 -22.20 -23.46
C ASP A 136 -14.81 -23.51 -24.27
N ASP A 137 -13.76 -24.03 -24.89
CA ASP A 137 -13.73 -25.35 -25.51
C ASP A 137 -13.45 -26.48 -24.49
N LEU A 138 -13.02 -26.15 -23.24
CA LEU A 138 -12.67 -27.13 -22.22
C LEU A 138 -13.89 -27.56 -21.36
N PRO A 139 -13.85 -28.77 -20.75
CA PRO A 139 -14.88 -29.19 -19.82
C PRO A 139 -15.05 -28.21 -18.65
N GLN A 140 -16.28 -27.76 -18.44
CA GLN A 140 -16.59 -26.80 -17.40
C GLN A 140 -16.54 -27.41 -16.00
N GLY A 141 -16.12 -26.59 -15.06
CA GLY A 141 -16.03 -26.99 -13.67
C GLY A 141 -14.82 -27.88 -13.35
N GLU A 142 -13.93 -28.21 -14.31
CA GLU A 142 -12.69 -28.94 -14.06
C GLU A 142 -11.51 -28.00 -13.80
N PRO A 143 -10.47 -28.40 -12.98
CA PRO A 143 -9.28 -27.60 -12.76
C PRO A 143 -8.52 -27.37 -14.07
N ILE A 144 -8.17 -26.11 -14.33
CA ILE A 144 -7.34 -25.78 -15.49
C ILE A 144 -5.89 -25.77 -15.03
N VAL A 145 -5.11 -26.78 -15.44
CA VAL A 145 -3.69 -26.91 -15.10
C VAL A 145 -2.84 -26.69 -16.36
N ILE A 146 -1.96 -25.70 -16.31
CA ILE A 146 -1.08 -25.29 -17.39
C ILE A 146 0.36 -25.56 -16.99
N ASN A 147 0.98 -26.55 -17.59
CA ASN A 147 2.41 -26.90 -17.41
C ASN A 147 3.20 -26.79 -18.72
N ARG A 148 2.61 -26.14 -19.71
CA ARG A 148 3.13 -26.03 -21.07
C ARG A 148 4.22 -24.97 -21.17
N ARG A 149 5.10 -25.16 -22.17
CA ARG A 149 6.21 -24.24 -22.41
C ARG A 149 6.21 -23.84 -23.88
N GLY A 150 5.95 -22.54 -24.11
CA GLY A 150 6.21 -21.88 -25.38
C GLY A 150 7.71 -21.55 -25.53
N LYS A 151 8.00 -20.64 -26.45
CA LYS A 151 9.33 -20.09 -26.72
C LYS A 151 9.27 -18.58 -26.80
N ALA A 152 10.41 -17.90 -26.75
CA ALA A 152 10.49 -16.45 -26.86
C ALA A 152 9.87 -15.92 -28.17
N ASP A 153 10.01 -16.68 -29.24
CA ASP A 153 9.47 -16.41 -30.59
C ASP A 153 8.12 -17.09 -30.87
N GLY A 154 7.53 -17.75 -29.88
CA GLY A 154 6.28 -18.51 -30.05
C GLY A 154 5.55 -18.79 -28.76
N TRP A 155 4.81 -17.82 -28.25
CA TRP A 155 4.03 -17.92 -27.02
C TRP A 155 2.79 -18.80 -27.18
N ILE A 156 2.30 -19.36 -26.07
CA ILE A 156 1.02 -20.07 -26.00
C ILE A 156 0.01 -19.15 -25.34
N ARG A 157 -1.07 -18.82 -26.05
CA ARG A 157 -2.17 -17.99 -25.57
C ARG A 157 -3.29 -18.85 -25.02
N TYR A 158 -3.80 -18.51 -23.84
CA TYR A 158 -5.04 -19.00 -23.27
C TYR A 158 -6.04 -17.85 -23.22
N THR A 159 -7.17 -18.00 -23.87
CA THR A 159 -8.22 -16.99 -24.01
C THR A 159 -9.60 -17.65 -24.15
N VAL A 160 -10.62 -16.90 -24.51
CA VAL A 160 -11.97 -17.37 -24.81
C VAL A 160 -12.43 -16.90 -26.18
N ARG A 161 -13.33 -17.63 -26.83
CA ARG A 161 -13.99 -17.16 -28.06
C ARG A 161 -15.17 -16.27 -27.72
N ASN A 162 -15.98 -16.69 -26.73
CA ASN A 162 -17.09 -15.91 -26.25
C ASN A 162 -16.64 -14.96 -25.15
N PRO A 163 -16.64 -13.63 -25.34
CA PRO A 163 -16.20 -12.66 -24.35
C PRO A 163 -17.10 -12.59 -23.10
N ASP A 164 -18.31 -13.14 -23.17
CA ASP A 164 -19.22 -13.23 -22.02
C ASP A 164 -19.05 -14.55 -21.23
N PHE A 165 -18.16 -15.43 -21.68
CA PHE A 165 -17.84 -16.67 -20.98
C PHE A 165 -17.09 -16.41 -19.67
N THR A 166 -17.48 -17.11 -18.60
CA THR A 166 -16.86 -17.02 -17.30
C THR A 166 -16.31 -18.36 -16.86
N VAL A 167 -15.01 -18.41 -16.57
CA VAL A 167 -14.38 -19.56 -15.94
C VAL A 167 -14.78 -19.60 -14.47
N THR A 168 -15.38 -20.71 -14.03
CA THR A 168 -15.83 -20.90 -12.66
C THR A 168 -15.55 -22.31 -12.18
N ASP A 169 -15.42 -22.48 -10.87
CA ASP A 169 -15.34 -23.79 -10.22
C ASP A 169 -16.72 -24.33 -9.79
N GLN A 170 -17.79 -23.68 -10.21
CA GLN A 170 -19.16 -24.06 -9.86
C GLN A 170 -19.37 -24.17 -8.33
N ASN A 171 -18.72 -23.31 -7.53
CA ASN A 171 -18.72 -23.34 -6.06
C ASN A 171 -18.18 -24.65 -5.42
N LYS A 172 -17.41 -25.45 -6.17
CA LYS A 172 -16.68 -26.58 -5.60
C LYS A 172 -15.49 -26.09 -4.77
N GLU A 173 -15.07 -26.87 -3.79
CA GLU A 173 -13.90 -26.54 -2.97
C GLU A 173 -12.61 -26.80 -3.77
N ARG A 174 -12.25 -25.83 -4.60
CA ARG A 174 -10.99 -25.84 -5.36
C ARG A 174 -10.07 -24.75 -4.87
N PHE A 175 -8.79 -25.04 -4.78
CA PHE A 175 -7.79 -24.07 -4.37
C PHE A 175 -7.76 -22.89 -5.33
N GLU A 176 -7.62 -23.12 -6.61
CA GLU A 176 -7.57 -22.12 -7.67
C GLU A 176 -8.43 -22.50 -8.88
N LEU A 177 -8.78 -21.50 -9.71
CA LEU A 177 -9.45 -21.74 -10.99
C LEU A 177 -8.45 -22.16 -12.07
N ILE A 178 -7.29 -21.45 -12.11
CA ILE A 178 -6.22 -21.75 -13.07
C ILE A 178 -4.92 -21.90 -12.29
N LYS A 179 -4.24 -23.04 -12.49
CA LYS A 179 -2.89 -23.30 -11.98
C LYS A 179 -1.88 -23.36 -13.11
N LEU A 180 -0.81 -22.54 -12.97
CA LEU A 180 0.37 -22.66 -13.82
C LEU A 180 1.50 -23.28 -12.98
N ASP A 181 2.04 -24.42 -13.44
CA ASP A 181 3.17 -25.10 -12.80
C ASP A 181 4.33 -25.23 -13.80
N ARG A 182 5.46 -24.59 -13.50
CA ARG A 182 6.65 -24.58 -14.37
C ARG A 182 6.37 -24.19 -15.81
N ALA A 183 5.30 -23.41 -16.04
CA ALA A 183 4.95 -22.88 -17.34
C ALA A 183 5.93 -21.78 -17.78
N ARG A 184 6.13 -21.68 -19.11
CA ARG A 184 7.01 -20.63 -19.67
C ARG A 184 6.42 -20.11 -20.98
N TYR A 185 6.60 -18.81 -21.24
CA TYR A 185 6.09 -18.13 -22.44
C TYR A 185 4.61 -18.42 -22.68
N VAL A 186 3.82 -18.11 -21.63
CA VAL A 186 2.36 -18.28 -21.62
C VAL A 186 1.71 -16.95 -21.36
N ILE A 187 0.64 -16.67 -22.10
CA ILE A 187 -0.25 -15.52 -21.86
C ILE A 187 -1.65 -16.01 -21.51
N LEU A 188 -2.21 -15.50 -20.41
CA LEU A 188 -3.63 -15.55 -20.07
C LEU A 188 -4.23 -14.18 -20.46
N GLU A 189 -5.19 -14.18 -21.34
CA GLU A 189 -5.70 -12.92 -21.91
C GLU A 189 -7.21 -12.92 -22.08
N ASN A 190 -7.85 -11.78 -21.73
CA ASN A 190 -9.28 -11.52 -21.92
C ASN A 190 -10.19 -12.54 -21.19
N LEU A 191 -9.81 -12.95 -19.99
CA LEU A 191 -10.53 -13.94 -19.20
C LEU A 191 -11.40 -13.28 -18.15
N THR A 192 -12.62 -13.79 -17.97
CA THR A 192 -13.46 -13.52 -16.80
C THR A 192 -13.39 -14.76 -15.89
N LEU A 193 -12.87 -14.56 -14.67
CA LEU A 193 -12.65 -15.62 -13.68
C LEU A 193 -13.45 -15.32 -12.42
N LYS A 194 -14.33 -16.24 -11.99
CA LYS A 194 -15.15 -16.05 -10.79
C LYS A 194 -15.15 -17.30 -9.91
N GLY A 195 -14.46 -17.24 -8.79
CA GLY A 195 -14.39 -18.33 -7.83
C GLY A 195 -12.95 -18.63 -7.37
N GLY A 196 -12.77 -19.86 -6.85
CA GLY A 196 -11.54 -20.32 -6.20
C GLY A 196 -11.63 -20.19 -4.67
N THR A 197 -11.36 -21.27 -3.95
CA THR A 197 -11.39 -21.25 -2.48
C THR A 197 -10.32 -20.35 -1.92
N PHE A 198 -9.12 -20.32 -2.54
CA PHE A 198 -8.00 -19.49 -2.16
C PHE A 198 -7.64 -18.49 -3.26
N HIS A 199 -7.45 -18.96 -4.51
CA HIS A 199 -6.89 -18.14 -5.58
C HIS A 199 -7.76 -18.14 -6.83
N GLY A 200 -7.75 -17.03 -7.58
CA GLY A 200 -8.22 -17.02 -8.96
C GLY A 200 -7.20 -17.74 -9.87
N ILE A 201 -5.96 -17.29 -9.84
CA ILE A 201 -4.83 -17.85 -10.59
C ILE A 201 -3.68 -18.12 -9.63
N SER A 202 -3.05 -19.29 -9.72
CA SER A 202 -1.80 -19.60 -9.02
C SER A 202 -0.68 -19.94 -10.01
N LEU A 203 0.53 -19.46 -9.72
CA LEU A 203 1.74 -19.68 -10.50
C LEU A 203 2.83 -20.25 -9.58
N GLU A 204 3.45 -21.35 -9.97
CA GLU A 204 4.57 -21.96 -9.24
C GLU A 204 5.74 -22.22 -10.19
N ASN A 205 6.93 -21.69 -9.86
CA ASN A 205 8.17 -21.88 -10.64
C ASN A 205 8.04 -21.50 -12.14
N CYS A 206 7.24 -20.49 -12.44
CA CYS A 206 6.97 -20.04 -13.80
C CYS A 206 7.92 -18.93 -14.25
N SER A 207 8.08 -18.78 -15.55
CA SER A 207 8.84 -17.66 -16.12
C SER A 207 8.24 -17.20 -17.46
N HIS A 208 8.37 -15.88 -17.75
CA HIS A 208 7.82 -15.29 -18.97
C HIS A 208 6.31 -15.54 -19.07
N ILE A 209 5.58 -15.06 -18.08
CA ILE A 209 4.12 -15.17 -18.02
C ILE A 209 3.51 -13.77 -18.13
N ARG A 210 2.47 -13.67 -18.94
CA ARG A 210 1.64 -12.47 -19.06
C ARG A 210 0.21 -12.77 -18.62
N ILE A 211 -0.35 -11.92 -17.75
CA ILE A 211 -1.76 -11.96 -17.34
C ILE A 211 -2.35 -10.61 -17.70
N VAL A 212 -3.20 -10.59 -18.72
CA VAL A 212 -3.56 -9.38 -19.43
C VAL A 212 -5.06 -9.26 -19.60
N ASN A 213 -5.62 -8.11 -19.26
CA ASN A 213 -7.04 -7.79 -19.47
C ASN A 213 -7.99 -8.85 -18.92
N CYS A 214 -7.70 -9.38 -17.73
CA CYS A 214 -8.58 -10.31 -17.06
C CYS A 214 -9.46 -9.58 -16.04
N ASP A 215 -10.64 -10.15 -15.78
CA ASP A 215 -11.61 -9.75 -14.75
C ASP A 215 -11.64 -10.89 -13.72
N ILE A 216 -11.14 -10.65 -12.48
CA ILE A 216 -10.90 -11.72 -11.50
C ILE A 216 -11.63 -11.41 -10.20
N SER A 217 -12.60 -12.25 -9.83
CA SER A 217 -13.44 -12.04 -8.64
C SER A 217 -13.85 -13.34 -7.94
N GLY A 218 -14.49 -13.25 -6.79
CA GLY A 218 -15.09 -14.37 -6.08
C GLY A 218 -14.12 -15.39 -5.46
N PHE A 219 -12.82 -15.13 -5.50
CA PHE A 219 -11.79 -15.95 -4.85
C PHE A 219 -11.74 -15.70 -3.34
N SER A 220 -10.91 -16.46 -2.60
CA SER A 220 -10.79 -16.36 -1.13
C SER A 220 -12.13 -16.58 -0.42
N ARG A 221 -12.76 -17.73 -0.67
CA ARG A 221 -14.03 -18.12 -0.01
C ARG A 221 -13.87 -18.48 1.48
N ILE A 222 -12.65 -18.46 2.00
CA ILE A 222 -12.40 -18.71 3.42
C ILE A 222 -12.38 -17.37 4.14
N ASP A 223 -13.28 -17.24 5.10
CA ASP A 223 -13.40 -16.04 5.91
C ASP A 223 -12.21 -15.91 6.87
N GLY A 224 -11.49 -14.78 6.81
CA GLY A 224 -10.42 -14.43 7.73
C GLY A 224 -10.89 -13.88 9.08
N GLN A 225 -12.21 -13.66 9.25
CA GLN A 225 -12.79 -13.04 10.44
C GLN A 225 -13.34 -14.05 11.46
N ASN A 226 -12.71 -15.19 11.64
CA ASN A 226 -13.21 -16.17 12.59
C ASN A 226 -12.78 -15.86 14.03
N LEU A 227 -13.75 -15.75 14.91
CA LEU A 227 -13.58 -15.85 16.34
C LEU A 227 -13.51 -17.34 16.75
N ASP A 228 -12.56 -17.71 17.61
CA ASP A 228 -12.62 -19.05 18.22
C ASP A 228 -13.81 -19.19 19.17
N GLY A 229 -14.05 -20.43 19.65
CA GLY A 229 -15.14 -20.71 20.55
C GLY A 229 -15.11 -19.93 21.88
N ASP A 230 -13.94 -19.39 22.27
CA ASP A 230 -13.75 -18.56 23.46
C ASP A 230 -13.93 -17.07 23.19
N GLY A 231 -14.29 -16.67 21.99
CA GLY A 231 -14.42 -15.27 21.60
C GLY A 231 -13.10 -14.55 21.44
N LYS A 232 -11.99 -15.27 21.27
CA LYS A 232 -10.68 -14.72 21.01
C LYS A 232 -10.44 -14.61 19.52
N PHE A 233 -9.81 -13.52 19.13
CA PHE A 233 -9.48 -13.27 17.73
C PHE A 233 -8.06 -13.73 17.44
N TYR A 234 -7.91 -14.72 16.57
CA TYR A 234 -6.61 -15.23 16.18
C TYR A 234 -6.29 -14.93 14.71
N LYS A 235 -5.05 -14.57 14.43
CA LYS A 235 -4.52 -14.51 13.07
C LYS A 235 -4.67 -15.85 12.31
N THR A 236 -4.86 -16.92 13.06
CA THR A 236 -5.10 -18.27 12.58
C THR A 236 -6.48 -18.74 13.00
N ALA A 237 -7.49 -17.93 12.82
CA ALA A 237 -8.89 -18.29 13.03
C ALA A 237 -9.38 -19.46 12.14
N TRP A 238 -8.52 -20.09 11.46
CA TRP A 238 -8.66 -21.14 10.49
C TRP A 238 -8.64 -22.56 11.12
N GLY A 239 -8.85 -22.65 12.39
CA GLY A 239 -8.78 -23.92 13.08
C GLY A 239 -7.36 -24.55 13.04
N LYS A 240 -7.26 -25.86 13.26
CA LYS A 240 -5.98 -26.58 13.30
C LYS A 240 -5.29 -26.73 11.92
N LYS A 241 -5.97 -26.40 10.83
CA LYS A 241 -5.41 -26.43 9.47
C LYS A 241 -5.29 -25.01 8.95
N ARG A 242 -4.09 -24.46 8.99
CA ARG A 242 -3.78 -23.17 8.35
C ARG A 242 -4.09 -23.26 6.86
N PRO A 243 -4.94 -22.39 6.29
CA PRO A 243 -4.90 -22.19 4.87
C PRO A 243 -3.56 -21.56 4.49
N PRO A 244 -3.10 -21.72 3.25
CA PRO A 244 -1.90 -21.06 2.81
C PRO A 244 -2.07 -19.55 2.98
N TRP A 245 -1.07 -18.92 3.58
CA TRP A 245 -0.99 -17.46 3.70
C TRP A 245 -1.00 -16.84 2.29
N GLY A 246 -1.71 -15.71 2.12
CA GLY A 246 -1.75 -15.00 0.85
C GLY A 246 -2.79 -15.55 -0.13
N ASN A 247 -4.06 -15.65 0.30
CA ASN A 247 -5.16 -15.84 -0.64
C ASN A 247 -5.19 -14.67 -1.61
N ALA A 248 -5.22 -14.93 -2.91
CA ALA A 248 -5.09 -13.84 -3.86
C ALA A 248 -5.85 -14.07 -5.17
N GLY A 249 -6.21 -12.98 -5.83
CA GLY A 249 -6.64 -13.03 -7.22
C GLY A 249 -5.57 -13.67 -8.10
N ILE A 250 -4.33 -13.25 -7.93
CA ILE A 250 -3.15 -13.84 -8.58
C ILE A 250 -2.11 -14.13 -7.50
N ARG A 251 -1.70 -15.38 -7.36
CA ARG A 251 -0.61 -15.80 -6.47
C ARG A 251 0.56 -16.34 -7.30
N ALA A 252 1.75 -15.77 -7.11
CA ALA A 252 2.97 -16.20 -7.80
C ALA A 252 4.05 -16.58 -6.79
N VAL A 253 4.59 -17.80 -6.92
CA VAL A 253 5.65 -18.35 -6.06
C VAL A 253 6.83 -18.75 -6.89
N GLN A 254 8.03 -18.25 -6.55
CA GLN A 254 9.28 -18.55 -7.25
C GLN A 254 9.21 -18.29 -8.76
N CYS A 255 8.54 -17.21 -9.14
CA CYS A 255 8.37 -16.80 -10.53
C CYS A 255 9.30 -15.66 -10.90
N GLU A 256 9.55 -15.51 -12.21
CA GLU A 256 10.32 -14.42 -12.80
C GLU A 256 9.75 -13.99 -14.15
N HIS A 257 10.11 -12.79 -14.62
CA HIS A 257 9.62 -12.22 -15.88
C HIS A 257 8.09 -12.28 -15.97
N LEU A 258 7.43 -11.70 -14.97
CA LEU A 258 5.98 -11.60 -14.91
C LEU A 258 5.53 -10.23 -15.44
N LEU A 259 4.51 -10.24 -16.29
CA LEU A 259 3.75 -9.03 -16.69
C LEU A 259 2.29 -9.22 -16.29
N ILE A 260 1.84 -8.41 -15.35
CA ILE A 260 0.44 -8.36 -14.88
C ILE A 260 -0.09 -6.98 -15.25
N GLU A 261 -0.94 -6.91 -16.30
CA GLU A 261 -1.39 -5.62 -16.80
C GLU A 261 -2.86 -5.56 -17.19
N ARG A 262 -3.46 -4.37 -16.98
CA ARG A 262 -4.83 -4.06 -17.44
C ARG A 262 -5.89 -5.00 -16.87
N ASN A 263 -5.63 -5.61 -15.70
CA ASN A 263 -6.59 -6.49 -15.05
C ASN A 263 -7.50 -5.68 -14.11
N TYR A 264 -8.72 -6.15 -13.92
CA TYR A 264 -9.64 -5.75 -12.89
C TYR A 264 -9.75 -6.88 -11.88
N ILE A 265 -9.14 -6.69 -10.70
CA ILE A 265 -9.15 -7.68 -9.62
C ILE A 265 -9.95 -7.10 -8.49
N HIS A 266 -11.04 -7.77 -8.12
CA HIS A 266 -12.06 -7.19 -7.27
C HIS A 266 -12.91 -8.23 -6.56
N SER A 267 -13.79 -7.77 -5.68
CA SER A 267 -14.86 -8.56 -5.06
C SER A 267 -14.42 -9.95 -4.58
N PRO A 268 -13.37 -10.04 -3.73
CA PRO A 268 -13.07 -11.32 -3.10
C PRO A 268 -14.30 -11.81 -2.33
N ALA A 269 -14.46 -13.11 -2.17
CA ALA A 269 -15.61 -13.69 -1.46
C ALA A 269 -15.58 -13.36 0.04
N SER A 270 -14.38 -13.17 0.62
CA SER A 270 -14.18 -12.72 2.00
C SER A 270 -13.53 -11.32 2.05
N GLY A 271 -13.38 -10.76 3.24
CA GLY A 271 -12.62 -9.54 3.50
C GLY A 271 -11.48 -9.79 4.50
N ALA A 272 -10.49 -8.93 4.52
CA ALA A 272 -9.46 -8.94 5.54
C ALA A 272 -10.00 -8.45 6.88
N ASN A 273 -9.51 -9.02 7.98
CA ASN A 273 -9.77 -8.45 9.29
C ASN A 273 -9.00 -7.14 9.47
N ASN A 274 -9.53 -6.29 10.31
CA ASN A 274 -8.89 -5.05 10.70
C ASN A 274 -7.85 -5.26 11.82
N TRP A 275 -6.83 -4.41 11.90
CA TRP A 275 -5.88 -4.35 13.02
C TRP A 275 -6.55 -4.14 14.38
N PHE A 276 -7.79 -3.67 14.39
CA PHE A 276 -8.61 -3.62 15.59
C PHE A 276 -8.73 -5.00 16.27
N TYR A 277 -8.81 -6.06 15.51
CA TYR A 277 -8.96 -7.42 16.03
C TYR A 277 -7.63 -8.12 16.24
N SER A 278 -6.78 -8.14 15.20
CA SER A 278 -5.44 -8.73 15.25
C SER A 278 -4.61 -8.16 14.09
N HIS A 279 -3.38 -8.66 13.91
CA HIS A 279 -2.66 -8.43 12.65
C HIS A 279 -3.55 -8.86 11.49
N THR A 280 -3.67 -8.00 10.49
CA THR A 280 -4.48 -8.25 9.31
C THR A 280 -4.15 -9.60 8.66
N CYS A 281 -5.14 -10.20 8.10
CA CYS A 281 -5.05 -11.43 7.31
C CYS A 281 -6.30 -11.53 6.44
N GLY A 282 -6.13 -11.79 5.17
CA GLY A 282 -7.28 -11.86 4.26
C GLY A 282 -6.88 -11.94 2.80
N PRO A 283 -7.80 -11.60 1.89
CA PRO A 283 -7.53 -11.62 0.47
C PRO A 283 -6.58 -10.50 0.05
N MET A 284 -5.73 -10.82 -0.92
CA MET A 284 -4.88 -9.89 -1.67
C MET A 284 -5.33 -9.87 -3.13
N ALA A 285 -5.12 -8.78 -3.86
CA ALA A 285 -5.33 -8.81 -5.30
C ALA A 285 -4.18 -9.58 -5.97
N VAL A 286 -2.93 -9.29 -5.61
CA VAL A 286 -1.73 -10.01 -6.11
C VAL A 286 -0.80 -10.33 -4.92
N CYS A 287 -0.41 -11.60 -4.80
CA CYS A 287 0.58 -12.06 -3.82
C CYS A 287 1.79 -12.68 -4.52
N ILE A 288 2.97 -12.08 -4.30
CA ILE A 288 4.23 -12.55 -4.88
C ILE A 288 5.15 -13.04 -3.77
N THR A 289 5.53 -14.31 -3.81
CA THR A 289 6.35 -14.93 -2.76
C THR A 289 7.61 -15.54 -3.36
N ASN A 290 8.76 -15.31 -2.74
CA ASN A 290 10.06 -15.82 -3.20
C ASN A 290 10.33 -15.47 -4.66
N SER A 291 10.05 -14.25 -5.07
CA SER A 291 10.27 -13.78 -6.43
C SER A 291 11.71 -13.95 -6.86
N ARG A 292 11.90 -14.31 -8.12
CA ARG A 292 13.24 -14.33 -8.75
C ARG A 292 13.56 -13.02 -9.47
N GLY A 293 12.63 -12.06 -9.42
CA GLY A 293 12.76 -10.72 -9.99
C GLY A 293 12.10 -10.54 -11.36
N ASN A 294 12.33 -9.38 -11.96
CA ASN A 294 11.86 -9.02 -13.30
C ASN A 294 10.32 -9.04 -13.40
N THR A 295 9.65 -8.29 -12.52
CA THR A 295 8.19 -8.26 -12.43
C THR A 295 7.67 -6.88 -12.80
N VAL A 296 6.68 -6.84 -13.71
CA VAL A 296 5.96 -5.62 -14.07
C VAL A 296 4.48 -5.75 -13.72
N ILE A 297 3.97 -4.78 -12.96
CA ILE A 297 2.55 -4.69 -12.60
C ILE A 297 2.07 -3.31 -13.02
N ARG A 298 1.26 -3.21 -14.07
CA ARG A 298 0.87 -1.92 -14.61
C ARG A 298 -0.59 -1.84 -15.06
N TYR A 299 -1.16 -0.66 -14.91
CA TYR A 299 -2.50 -0.30 -15.41
C TYR A 299 -3.64 -1.16 -14.87
N ASN A 300 -3.44 -1.84 -13.72
CA ASN A 300 -4.46 -2.66 -13.10
C ASN A 300 -5.36 -1.85 -12.17
N ASP A 301 -6.57 -2.35 -11.97
CA ASP A 301 -7.52 -1.88 -10.98
C ASP A 301 -7.67 -2.92 -9.86
N PHE A 302 -7.08 -2.65 -8.70
CA PHE A 302 -7.20 -3.47 -7.49
C PHE A 302 -8.24 -2.84 -6.58
N ILE A 303 -9.50 -3.21 -6.78
CA ILE A 303 -10.63 -2.53 -6.17
C ILE A 303 -11.24 -3.38 -5.05
N GLY A 304 -10.89 -3.08 -3.81
CA GLY A 304 -11.64 -3.49 -2.63
C GLY A 304 -12.91 -2.67 -2.47
N SER A 305 -13.65 -2.92 -1.42
CA SER A 305 -14.83 -2.14 -1.07
C SER A 305 -14.88 -1.88 0.44
N GLY A 306 -15.76 -1.01 0.88
CA GLY A 306 -15.97 -0.79 2.31
C GLY A 306 -16.39 -2.04 3.10
N GLN A 307 -16.89 -3.08 2.43
CA GLN A 307 -17.29 -4.35 3.03
C GLN A 307 -16.26 -5.47 2.85
N ARG A 308 -15.49 -5.43 1.77
CA ARG A 308 -14.50 -6.45 1.39
C ARG A 308 -13.19 -5.79 1.04
N ARG A 309 -12.48 -5.41 2.09
CA ARG A 309 -11.18 -4.76 1.98
C ARG A 309 -10.09 -5.81 1.78
N TRP A 310 -9.05 -5.40 1.12
CA TRP A 310 -7.82 -6.19 1.03
C TRP A 310 -7.09 -6.25 2.37
N ASP A 311 -6.31 -7.28 2.59
CA ASP A 311 -5.17 -7.27 3.51
C ASP A 311 -4.15 -6.26 2.98
N ASP A 312 -3.15 -6.71 2.25
CA ASP A 312 -2.46 -5.87 1.29
C ASP A 312 -3.14 -6.02 -0.08
N ALA A 313 -3.29 -4.96 -0.86
CA ALA A 313 -3.80 -5.15 -2.21
C ALA A 313 -2.76 -5.88 -3.08
N VAL A 314 -1.49 -5.49 -3.00
CA VAL A 314 -0.37 -6.17 -3.65
C VAL A 314 0.76 -6.33 -2.65
N GLY A 315 1.29 -7.53 -2.50
CA GLY A 315 2.40 -7.76 -1.58
C GLY A 315 2.99 -9.16 -1.69
N GLY A 316 3.91 -9.42 -0.80
CA GLY A 316 4.60 -10.70 -0.76
C GLY A 316 5.02 -11.08 0.65
N GLY A 317 5.59 -12.25 0.80
CA GLY A 317 6.10 -12.73 2.08
C GLY A 317 7.61 -12.60 2.20
N SER A 318 8.13 -13.02 3.36
CA SER A 318 9.57 -13.04 3.64
C SER A 318 10.19 -11.65 3.82
N ASN A 319 9.47 -10.72 4.43
CA ASN A 319 9.89 -9.33 4.66
C ASN A 319 11.27 -9.18 5.31
N GLY A 320 11.69 -10.12 6.15
CA GLY A 320 13.00 -10.13 6.78
C GLY A 320 14.14 -10.73 5.94
N SER A 321 13.88 -11.10 4.68
CA SER A 321 14.86 -11.71 3.79
C SER A 321 15.41 -10.70 2.78
N PRO A 322 16.73 -10.71 2.46
CA PRO A 322 17.29 -9.90 1.38
C PRO A 322 16.78 -10.28 -0.02
N THR A 323 16.07 -11.39 -0.14
CA THR A 323 15.36 -11.82 -1.35
C THR A 323 13.84 -11.83 -1.17
N GLY A 324 13.34 -11.22 -0.11
CA GLY A 324 11.90 -11.12 0.16
C GLY A 324 11.20 -10.07 -0.70
N GLY A 325 9.88 -10.05 -0.61
CA GLY A 325 9.04 -9.18 -1.43
C GLY A 325 9.24 -9.42 -2.93
N PHE A 326 9.41 -8.36 -3.68
CA PHE A 326 9.69 -8.41 -5.12
C PHE A 326 11.13 -8.81 -5.46
N ASN A 327 11.99 -8.95 -4.45
CA ASN A 327 13.41 -9.27 -4.56
C ASN A 327 14.18 -8.20 -5.36
N ARG A 328 14.13 -8.25 -6.71
CA ARG A 328 14.88 -7.34 -7.58
C ARG A 328 14.14 -7.04 -8.89
N ASN A 329 14.48 -5.90 -9.48
CA ASN A 329 14.00 -5.45 -10.78
C ASN A 329 12.46 -5.58 -10.91
N ALA A 330 11.74 -4.70 -10.26
CA ALA A 330 10.30 -4.64 -10.37
C ALA A 330 9.86 -3.24 -10.77
N ASP A 331 8.82 -3.17 -11.61
CA ASP A 331 8.27 -1.92 -12.11
C ASP A 331 6.74 -1.91 -11.95
N ILE A 332 6.25 -1.08 -11.00
CA ILE A 332 4.85 -1.08 -10.58
C ILE A 332 4.26 0.31 -10.81
N TYR A 333 3.43 0.47 -11.84
CA TYR A 333 2.94 1.78 -12.23
C TYR A 333 1.56 1.83 -12.86
N GLY A 334 0.94 2.99 -12.78
CA GLY A 334 -0.36 3.24 -13.40
C GLY A 334 -1.52 2.43 -12.81
N ASN A 335 -1.35 1.88 -11.60
CA ASN A 335 -2.35 1.06 -10.93
C ASN A 335 -3.21 1.88 -9.97
N MET A 336 -4.45 1.42 -9.76
CA MET A 336 -5.34 1.87 -8.70
C MET A 336 -5.34 0.86 -7.56
N PHE A 337 -5.05 1.34 -6.34
CA PHE A 337 -5.10 0.55 -5.10
C PHE A 337 -6.20 1.12 -4.21
N PHE A 338 -7.27 0.37 -4.01
CA PHE A 338 -8.47 0.88 -3.34
C PHE A 338 -8.94 -0.04 -2.21
N CYS A 339 -9.08 0.53 -1.00
CA CYS A 339 -9.62 -0.11 0.20
C CYS A 339 -8.80 -1.30 0.73
N THR A 340 -7.75 -1.01 1.52
CA THR A 340 -7.00 -2.03 2.28
C THR A 340 -7.17 -1.84 3.79
N ASN A 341 -7.05 -2.90 4.56
CA ASN A 341 -6.95 -2.86 6.01
C ASN A 341 -5.49 -2.90 6.48
N ASP A 342 -4.54 -3.11 5.56
CA ASP A 342 -3.10 -2.92 5.74
C ASP A 342 -2.51 -2.10 4.59
N ASP A 343 -1.52 -2.57 3.89
CA ASP A 343 -0.77 -1.80 2.91
C ASP A 343 -1.48 -1.78 1.53
N GLY A 344 -1.45 -0.66 0.82
CA GLY A 344 -1.83 -0.62 -0.59
C GLY A 344 -0.90 -1.50 -1.41
N ILE A 345 0.40 -1.34 -1.19
CA ILE A 345 1.43 -2.27 -1.68
C ILE A 345 2.51 -2.48 -0.62
N GLU A 346 2.90 -3.74 -0.39
CA GLU A 346 4.01 -4.14 0.46
C GLU A 346 5.18 -4.62 -0.42
N ILE A 347 6.29 -3.85 -0.47
CA ILE A 347 7.51 -4.22 -1.19
C ILE A 347 8.65 -4.65 -0.26
N ASP A 348 8.36 -4.91 0.99
CA ASP A 348 9.29 -5.21 2.07
C ASP A 348 10.25 -6.36 1.75
N GLY A 349 11.51 -6.24 2.16
CA GLY A 349 12.54 -7.24 1.95
C GLY A 349 13.71 -6.75 1.09
N GLY A 350 14.04 -7.45 0.02
CA GLY A 350 15.20 -7.14 -0.83
C GLY A 350 15.13 -5.77 -1.49
N GLN A 351 14.06 -5.48 -2.18
CA GLN A 351 13.77 -4.18 -2.83
C GLN A 351 14.91 -3.65 -3.71
N SER A 352 15.59 -4.51 -4.44
CA SER A 352 16.72 -4.09 -5.26
C SER A 352 16.27 -3.68 -6.66
N ASN A 353 16.44 -2.40 -7.01
CA ASN A 353 15.93 -1.86 -8.26
C ASN A 353 14.42 -2.03 -8.40
N VAL A 354 13.65 -1.51 -7.44
CA VAL A 354 12.19 -1.55 -7.45
C VAL A 354 11.63 -0.15 -7.68
N LEU A 355 10.85 0.04 -8.73
CA LEU A 355 10.10 1.26 -9.03
C LEU A 355 8.64 1.08 -8.62
N VAL A 356 8.10 2.06 -7.88
CA VAL A 356 6.66 2.19 -7.62
C VAL A 356 6.27 3.62 -7.98
N HIS A 357 5.56 3.80 -9.08
CA HIS A 357 5.33 5.15 -9.59
C HIS A 357 4.01 5.33 -10.35
N LYS A 358 3.57 6.60 -10.42
CA LYS A 358 2.38 6.99 -11.19
C LYS A 358 1.11 6.21 -10.79
N ASN A 359 1.08 5.66 -9.57
CA ASN A 359 -0.06 4.95 -9.02
C ASN A 359 -0.97 5.89 -8.22
N ARG A 360 -2.16 5.41 -7.95
CA ARG A 360 -3.13 6.06 -7.07
C ARG A 360 -3.56 5.09 -5.97
N PHE A 361 -3.52 5.59 -4.72
CA PHE A 361 -3.87 4.86 -3.51
C PHE A 361 -4.99 5.60 -2.78
N GLU A 362 -6.09 4.91 -2.49
CA GLU A 362 -7.23 5.47 -1.76
C GLU A 362 -7.78 4.50 -0.72
N CYS A 363 -8.21 5.03 0.42
CA CYS A 363 -8.81 4.25 1.50
C CYS A 363 -7.90 3.10 1.99
N ASN A 364 -6.60 3.34 2.02
CA ASN A 364 -5.62 2.38 2.52
C ASN A 364 -5.19 2.78 3.94
N LEU A 365 -4.92 1.79 4.80
CA LEU A 365 -4.30 2.05 6.10
C LEU A 365 -2.90 2.61 5.91
N THR A 366 -2.10 1.94 5.07
CA THR A 366 -0.79 2.39 4.59
C THR A 366 -0.83 2.47 3.06
N GLY A 367 -0.16 3.45 2.47
CA GLY A 367 -0.06 3.53 1.01
C GLY A 367 0.97 2.53 0.47
N ILE A 368 2.25 2.81 0.69
CA ILE A 368 3.38 1.95 0.26
C ILE A 368 4.18 1.53 1.49
N SER A 369 4.34 0.23 1.70
CA SER A 369 5.30 -0.31 2.65
C SER A 369 6.62 -0.62 1.94
N ALA A 370 7.70 -0.01 2.43
CA ALA A 370 9.08 -0.24 2.01
C ALA A 370 9.96 -0.55 3.24
N ALA A 371 9.41 -1.28 4.22
CA ALA A 371 10.02 -1.46 5.53
C ALA A 371 9.98 -2.91 6.05
N PRO A 372 11.11 -3.60 5.96
CA PRO A 372 12.44 -3.07 5.70
C PRO A 372 12.82 -3.04 4.22
N CYS A 373 13.63 -2.04 3.82
CA CYS A 373 14.44 -2.11 2.60
C CYS A 373 15.82 -2.67 2.99
N ILE A 374 16.11 -3.91 2.64
CA ILE A 374 17.33 -4.58 3.08
C ILE A 374 18.49 -4.33 2.13
N VAL A 375 18.27 -4.48 0.84
CA VAL A 375 19.28 -4.31 -0.22
C VAL A 375 19.13 -2.94 -0.87
N GLY A 376 17.99 -2.65 -1.45
CA GLY A 376 17.73 -1.42 -2.19
C GLY A 376 18.54 -1.34 -3.52
N PRO A 377 18.54 -0.22 -4.19
CA PRO A 377 17.64 0.91 -3.96
C PRO A 377 16.21 0.65 -4.42
N SER A 378 15.24 1.34 -3.81
CA SER A 378 13.88 1.46 -4.33
C SER A 378 13.57 2.92 -4.65
N TYR A 379 12.70 3.13 -5.63
CA TYR A 379 12.33 4.45 -6.12
C TYR A 379 10.81 4.59 -6.14
N LEU A 380 10.30 5.52 -5.35
CA LEU A 380 8.88 5.78 -5.17
C LEU A 380 8.61 7.19 -5.71
N TYR A 381 7.98 7.34 -6.87
CA TYR A 381 7.80 8.68 -7.43
C TYR A 381 6.45 8.88 -8.12
N ARG A 382 5.95 10.11 -8.04
CA ARG A 382 4.66 10.50 -8.63
C ARG A 382 3.50 9.61 -8.23
N ASN A 383 3.47 9.11 -6.98
CA ASN A 383 2.31 8.41 -6.45
C ASN A 383 1.37 9.40 -5.76
N LEU A 384 0.08 9.21 -5.98
CA LEU A 384 -0.99 9.98 -5.34
C LEU A 384 -1.65 9.12 -4.27
N MET A 385 -1.51 9.50 -3.01
CA MET A 385 -2.10 8.82 -1.86
C MET A 385 -3.08 9.75 -1.17
N ILE A 386 -4.35 9.41 -1.18
CA ILE A 386 -5.44 10.25 -0.69
C ILE A 386 -6.48 9.44 0.09
N HIS A 387 -7.32 10.14 0.85
CA HIS A 387 -8.36 9.54 1.70
C HIS A 387 -7.84 8.37 2.54
N PRO A 388 -6.73 8.58 3.32
CA PRO A 388 -6.15 7.49 4.10
C PRO A 388 -7.14 6.94 5.12
N GLY A 389 -7.03 5.65 5.38
CA GLY A 389 -7.74 4.99 6.46
C GLY A 389 -8.24 3.60 6.13
N ASP A 390 -8.20 2.73 7.15
CA ASP A 390 -8.87 1.45 7.14
C ASP A 390 -10.39 1.60 7.30
N GLU A 391 -11.11 0.49 7.48
CA GLU A 391 -12.58 0.52 7.67
C GLU A 391 -13.01 1.27 8.93
N PHE A 392 -12.13 1.44 9.91
CA PHE A 392 -12.35 2.18 11.15
C PHE A 392 -11.68 3.55 11.17
N ASN A 393 -11.26 4.05 10.01
CA ASN A 393 -10.55 5.33 9.84
C ASN A 393 -9.23 5.42 10.63
N ASN A 394 -8.60 4.29 10.95
CA ASN A 394 -7.23 4.30 11.43
C ASN A 394 -6.30 4.60 10.27
N ILE A 395 -5.25 5.35 10.54
CA ILE A 395 -4.27 5.81 9.55
C ILE A 395 -2.89 5.40 10.04
N SER A 396 -2.13 4.75 9.20
CA SER A 396 -0.70 4.50 9.38
C SER A 396 0.11 5.45 8.47
N ALA A 397 1.28 5.04 8.01
CA ALA A 397 2.11 5.86 7.14
C ALA A 397 1.64 5.82 5.69
N GLY A 398 1.71 6.93 4.97
CA GLY A 398 1.52 6.94 3.53
C GLY A 398 2.63 6.20 2.81
N ILE A 399 3.89 6.48 3.20
CA ILE A 399 5.07 5.68 2.84
C ILE A 399 5.71 5.18 4.13
N LYS A 400 5.63 3.89 4.38
CA LYS A 400 6.21 3.23 5.55
C LYS A 400 7.64 2.80 5.23
N ASN A 401 8.66 3.45 5.82
CA ASN A 401 10.07 3.15 5.59
C ASN A 401 10.89 2.96 6.88
N LEU A 402 10.25 3.08 8.05
CA LEU A 402 10.90 3.09 9.38
C LEU A 402 10.59 1.84 10.22
N PHE A 403 10.33 0.70 9.60
CA PHE A 403 9.97 -0.48 10.35
C PHE A 403 11.11 -1.51 10.41
N GLY A 404 11.54 -1.84 11.63
CA GLY A 404 12.59 -2.82 11.87
C GLY A 404 14.02 -2.27 11.84
N ASP A 405 14.92 -2.95 12.54
CA ASP A 405 16.34 -2.60 12.59
C ASP A 405 17.13 -3.25 11.43
N THR A 406 16.46 -3.96 10.52
CA THR A 406 17.08 -4.76 9.46
C THR A 406 17.23 -4.02 8.13
N GLY A 407 16.58 -2.86 7.96
CA GLY A 407 16.71 -2.07 6.74
C GLY A 407 18.08 -1.41 6.64
N THR A 408 18.83 -1.72 5.57
CA THR A 408 20.15 -1.14 5.26
C THR A 408 20.21 -0.55 3.88
N GLY A 409 19.23 -0.87 3.03
CA GLY A 409 19.12 -0.33 1.68
C GLY A 409 18.57 1.10 1.65
N THR A 410 18.67 1.72 0.50
CA THR A 410 18.22 3.11 0.28
C THR A 410 16.83 3.13 -0.35
N VAL A 411 15.95 3.96 0.20
CA VAL A 411 14.64 4.29 -0.37
C VAL A 411 14.66 5.73 -0.86
N HIS A 412 14.35 5.93 -2.14
CA HIS A 412 14.19 7.24 -2.75
C HIS A 412 12.71 7.54 -2.96
N ALA A 413 12.22 8.68 -2.46
CA ALA A 413 10.83 9.10 -2.61
C ALA A 413 10.76 10.51 -3.19
N PHE A 414 10.33 10.65 -4.45
CA PHE A 414 10.33 11.90 -5.18
C PHE A 414 8.94 12.27 -5.68
N ASN A 415 8.56 13.53 -5.54
CA ASN A 415 7.32 14.02 -6.11
C ASN A 415 6.09 13.14 -5.80
N ASN A 416 5.97 12.62 -4.58
CA ASN A 416 4.73 11.97 -4.14
C ASN A 416 3.83 12.97 -3.42
N MET A 417 2.54 12.70 -3.45
CA MET A 417 1.58 13.30 -2.55
C MET A 417 1.12 12.24 -1.55
N THR A 418 1.39 12.45 -0.27
CA THR A 418 1.15 11.45 0.78
C THR A 418 0.77 12.11 2.11
N TRP A 419 0.12 11.37 3.01
CA TRP A 419 -0.22 11.90 4.35
C TRP A 419 0.91 11.74 5.37
N SER A 420 1.89 10.89 5.13
CA SER A 420 3.10 10.81 5.95
C SER A 420 4.18 9.98 5.29
N ILE A 421 5.42 10.24 5.68
CA ILE A 421 6.56 9.39 5.31
C ILE A 421 7.24 8.94 6.60
N GLY A 422 7.38 7.64 6.76
CA GLY A 422 7.91 7.00 7.97
C GLY A 422 6.83 6.27 8.74
N GLY A 423 7.17 5.70 9.87
CA GLY A 423 6.25 4.97 10.74
C GLY A 423 6.59 5.25 12.21
N GLY A 424 5.92 6.21 12.80
CA GLY A 424 6.06 6.53 14.22
C GLY A 424 6.49 7.97 14.50
N PRO A 425 6.48 8.40 15.77
CA PRO A 425 6.86 9.75 16.17
C PRO A 425 8.34 10.03 15.88
N PRO A 426 8.73 11.31 15.78
CA PRO A 426 10.13 11.70 15.67
C PRO A 426 10.85 11.30 16.96
N VAL A 427 11.63 10.25 16.89
CA VAL A 427 12.40 9.80 18.06
C VAL A 427 13.87 9.88 17.70
N LYS A 428 14.66 10.48 18.57
CA LYS A 428 16.12 10.30 18.61
C LYS A 428 16.43 8.80 18.83
N GLN A 429 16.09 7.94 17.86
CA GLN A 429 16.39 6.51 18.00
C GLN A 429 17.77 6.20 17.44
N THR A 430 18.59 5.74 18.32
CA THR A 430 20.01 5.48 18.13
C THR A 430 20.36 4.19 17.38
N ARG A 431 19.40 3.43 16.85
CA ARG A 431 19.61 2.05 16.39
C ARG A 431 19.18 1.73 14.94
N ARG A 432 18.61 2.68 14.17
CA ARG A 432 18.09 2.38 12.84
C ARG A 432 18.99 2.94 11.74
N ASN A 433 19.44 2.10 10.84
CA ASN A 433 20.34 2.44 9.71
C ASN A 433 19.57 2.70 8.41
N ILE A 434 18.38 3.29 8.47
CA ILE A 434 17.54 3.51 7.30
C ILE A 434 18.10 4.67 6.48
N ARG A 435 18.41 4.42 5.22
CA ARG A 435 18.82 5.43 4.25
C ARG A 435 17.58 5.88 3.46
N PHE A 436 17.23 7.14 3.60
CA PHE A 436 16.05 7.70 2.95
C PHE A 436 16.37 9.02 2.26
N HIS A 437 15.99 9.12 1.00
CA HIS A 437 16.06 10.37 0.22
C HIS A 437 14.64 10.78 -0.17
N GLY A 438 14.14 11.86 0.43
CA GLY A 438 12.78 12.36 0.19
C GLY A 438 12.81 13.80 -0.33
N MET A 439 12.46 13.99 -1.60
CA MET A 439 12.53 15.31 -2.23
C MET A 439 11.27 15.63 -3.03
N ASN A 440 10.91 16.90 -3.07
CA ASN A 440 9.80 17.43 -3.88
C ASN A 440 8.43 16.83 -3.52
N ASN A 441 8.24 16.23 -2.34
CA ASN A 441 6.96 15.62 -1.96
C ASN A 441 6.00 16.67 -1.36
N ILE A 442 4.71 16.40 -1.43
CA ILE A 442 3.70 17.01 -0.57
C ILE A 442 3.32 15.99 0.50
N ILE A 443 3.52 16.37 1.78
CA ILE A 443 3.22 15.53 2.94
C ILE A 443 2.17 16.26 3.77
N TYR A 444 0.95 15.73 3.80
CA TYR A 444 -0.18 16.33 4.52
C TYR A 444 -0.70 15.39 5.60
N GLY A 445 -0.79 15.87 6.81
CA GLY A 445 -1.27 15.07 7.94
C GLY A 445 -0.23 14.91 9.04
N ASN A 446 -0.41 13.89 9.86
CA ASN A 446 0.49 13.62 10.97
C ASN A 446 1.72 12.88 10.46
N ASP A 447 2.84 13.56 10.44
CA ASP A 447 4.05 12.94 9.97
C ASP A 447 4.86 12.23 11.06
N ALA A 448 5.73 11.39 10.59
CA ALA A 448 6.89 10.96 11.31
C ALA A 448 8.13 11.56 10.67
N VAL A 449 8.97 12.14 11.47
CA VAL A 449 10.29 12.60 11.03
C VAL A 449 11.21 11.41 10.90
N VAL A 450 11.96 11.37 9.81
CA VAL A 450 13.01 10.37 9.60
C VAL A 450 14.09 10.54 10.67
N ASN A 451 14.50 9.45 11.30
CA ASN A 451 15.66 9.48 12.20
C ASN A 451 16.96 9.41 11.39
N LEU A 452 17.78 10.44 11.50
CA LEU A 452 18.92 10.65 10.64
C LEU A 452 20.25 10.28 11.31
N LYS A 453 20.46 9.04 11.70
CA LYS A 453 21.81 8.57 12.07
C LYS A 453 22.71 8.24 10.88
N VAL A 454 22.13 8.12 9.72
CA VAL A 454 22.83 7.89 8.45
C VAL A 454 22.52 9.05 7.50
N PRO A 455 23.40 9.35 6.55
CA PRO A 455 23.15 10.41 5.59
C PRO A 455 21.81 10.21 4.88
N CYS A 456 20.87 11.10 5.12
CA CYS A 456 19.58 11.18 4.44
C CYS A 456 19.47 12.55 3.78
N ILE A 457 18.86 12.59 2.61
CA ILE A 457 18.55 13.83 1.90
C ILE A 457 17.04 14.00 1.98
N VAL A 458 16.59 14.97 2.77
CA VAL A 458 15.17 15.29 2.90
C VAL A 458 15.03 16.79 2.74
N ASP A 459 14.56 17.22 1.57
CA ASP A 459 14.51 18.66 1.23
C ASP A 459 13.50 18.96 0.12
N HIS A 460 13.19 20.24 -0.08
CA HIS A 460 12.24 20.72 -1.10
C HIS A 460 10.85 20.10 -0.99
N ASN A 461 10.43 19.66 0.21
CA ASN A 461 9.10 19.13 0.44
C ASN A 461 8.15 20.22 0.93
N VAL A 462 6.86 20.07 0.62
CA VAL A 462 5.79 20.83 1.27
C VAL A 462 5.22 19.98 2.39
N ARG A 463 5.28 20.49 3.61
CA ARG A 463 4.73 19.84 4.80
C ARG A 463 3.57 20.64 5.35
N TRP A 464 2.44 20.01 5.42
CA TRP A 464 1.23 20.61 5.95
C TRP A 464 0.67 19.80 7.11
N TYR A 465 0.32 20.49 8.15
CA TYR A 465 -0.28 19.93 9.36
C TYR A 465 -1.63 20.57 9.59
N PRO A 466 -2.75 19.80 9.55
CA PRO A 466 -4.07 20.33 9.87
C PRO A 466 -4.16 20.92 11.27
N ASP A 467 -3.38 20.40 12.23
CA ASP A 467 -3.19 20.99 13.55
C ASP A 467 -1.99 21.94 13.54
N SER A 468 -2.30 23.23 13.37
CA SER A 468 -1.28 24.29 13.35
C SER A 468 -0.47 24.40 14.64
N SER A 469 -0.98 23.90 15.78
CA SER A 469 -0.26 23.93 17.06
C SER A 469 1.03 23.11 17.06
N ALA A 470 1.10 22.08 16.21
CA ALA A 470 2.30 21.24 16.05
C ALA A 470 3.38 21.87 15.16
N LEU A 471 3.04 22.91 14.38
CA LEU A 471 3.91 23.48 13.36
C LEU A 471 5.25 24.02 13.88
N PRO A 472 5.30 24.83 14.98
CA PRO A 472 6.57 25.32 15.52
C PRO A 472 7.51 24.20 15.94
N PHE A 473 6.97 23.18 16.62
CA PHE A 473 7.75 22.00 17.02
C PHE A 473 8.32 21.26 15.81
N ARG A 474 7.56 21.12 14.74
CA ARG A 474 7.99 20.42 13.52
C ARG A 474 9.08 21.17 12.78
N LYS A 475 8.96 22.48 12.63
CA LYS A 475 10.01 23.36 12.05
C LYS A 475 11.30 23.24 12.84
N ASN A 476 11.24 23.33 14.15
CA ASN A 476 12.42 23.21 15.01
C ASN A 476 13.08 21.83 14.89
N SER A 477 12.30 20.75 14.91
CA SER A 477 12.81 19.40 14.75
C SER A 477 13.50 19.19 13.39
N ALA A 478 12.94 19.73 12.30
CA ALA A 478 13.57 19.67 10.98
C ALA A 478 14.92 20.39 10.96
N LYS A 479 14.98 21.59 11.55
CA LYS A 479 16.22 22.37 11.68
C LYS A 479 17.29 21.64 12.52
N GLU A 480 16.90 21.06 13.66
CA GLU A 480 17.80 20.29 14.53
C GLU A 480 18.36 19.04 13.82
N LEU A 481 17.60 18.47 12.90
CA LEU A 481 17.98 17.31 12.12
C LEU A 481 18.74 17.66 10.83
N GLY A 482 18.85 18.94 10.49
CA GLY A 482 19.52 19.41 9.27
C GLY A 482 18.77 19.01 7.98
N ILE A 483 17.45 18.89 8.03
CA ILE A 483 16.58 18.57 6.88
C ILE A 483 15.66 19.73 6.55
N GLU A 484 15.09 19.71 5.33
CA GLU A 484 14.13 20.73 4.84
C GLU A 484 14.70 22.15 4.85
N ALA A 485 15.97 22.29 4.48
CA ALA A 485 16.59 23.61 4.36
C ALA A 485 15.85 24.52 3.37
N ASN A 486 15.31 23.91 2.31
CA ASN A 486 14.48 24.55 1.28
C ASN A 486 13.02 24.08 1.35
N GLY A 487 12.63 23.36 2.39
CA GLY A 487 11.27 22.86 2.57
C GLY A 487 10.30 23.94 3.02
N ILE A 488 9.02 23.78 2.67
CA ILE A 488 7.93 24.69 3.02
C ILE A 488 6.98 24.02 4.01
N PHE A 489 6.64 24.74 5.08
CA PHE A 489 5.71 24.27 6.12
C PHE A 489 4.42 25.09 6.09
N GLU A 490 3.67 24.95 4.99
CA GLU A 490 2.43 25.68 4.73
C GLU A 490 1.42 24.79 4.03
N GLU A 491 0.14 25.19 4.06
CA GLU A 491 -0.91 24.45 3.37
C GLU A 491 -0.77 24.56 1.85
N PRO A 492 -0.65 23.44 1.11
CA PRO A 492 -0.66 23.49 -0.33
C PRO A 492 -2.08 23.78 -0.85
N LEU A 493 -2.19 24.72 -1.78
CA LEU A 493 -3.43 25.07 -2.42
C LEU A 493 -3.59 24.26 -3.72
N PHE A 494 -4.62 23.44 -3.79
CA PHE A 494 -4.91 22.62 -4.96
C PHE A 494 -5.95 23.28 -5.87
N ARG A 495 -5.95 22.95 -7.15
CA ARG A 495 -6.92 23.49 -8.11
C ARG A 495 -8.36 23.14 -7.74
N ASP A 496 -8.63 21.86 -7.38
CA ASP A 496 -9.98 21.43 -6.99
C ASP A 496 -9.91 20.09 -6.23
N ARG A 497 -9.87 20.16 -4.91
CA ARG A 497 -9.83 18.96 -4.05
C ARG A 497 -11.12 18.14 -4.12
N GLU A 498 -12.26 18.80 -4.30
CA GLU A 498 -13.56 18.11 -4.38
C GLU A 498 -13.65 17.23 -5.64
N LYS A 499 -12.98 17.64 -6.72
CA LYS A 499 -12.88 16.86 -7.95
C LYS A 499 -11.66 15.96 -8.03
N GLN A 500 -10.84 15.95 -6.97
CA GLN A 500 -9.52 15.29 -6.90
C GLN A 500 -8.49 15.82 -7.91
N ASN A 501 -8.59 17.07 -8.26
CA ASN A 501 -7.54 17.75 -9.01
C ASN A 501 -6.50 18.31 -8.04
N TYR A 502 -5.52 17.48 -7.70
CA TYR A 502 -4.43 17.80 -6.77
C TYR A 502 -3.23 18.50 -7.42
N ARG A 503 -3.38 19.04 -8.61
CA ARG A 503 -2.39 19.97 -9.18
C ARG A 503 -2.42 21.25 -8.37
N LEU A 504 -1.25 21.82 -8.15
CA LEU A 504 -1.14 23.05 -7.38
C LEU A 504 -1.79 24.22 -8.13
N ALA A 505 -2.51 25.07 -7.37
CA ALA A 505 -3.00 26.34 -7.87
C ALA A 505 -1.84 27.32 -8.13
N ALA A 506 -2.07 28.39 -8.91
CA ALA A 506 -1.02 29.30 -9.35
C ALA A 506 -0.17 29.90 -8.22
N HIS A 507 -0.81 30.20 -7.09
CA HIS A 507 -0.15 30.83 -5.93
C HIS A 507 0.07 29.85 -4.76
N SER A 508 0.03 28.57 -5.02
CA SER A 508 0.20 27.57 -3.97
C SER A 508 1.65 27.53 -3.48
N PRO A 509 1.88 27.38 -2.17
CA PRO A 509 3.15 26.90 -1.67
C PRO A 509 3.55 25.63 -2.38
N GLY A 510 4.83 25.48 -2.73
CA GLY A 510 5.31 24.30 -3.46
C GLY A 510 5.29 24.43 -4.98
N LYS A 511 4.72 25.51 -5.56
CA LYS A 511 4.88 25.81 -6.99
C LYS A 511 6.35 26.08 -7.30
N ARG A 512 6.91 25.34 -8.29
CA ARG A 512 8.30 25.44 -8.73
C ARG A 512 9.35 25.32 -7.61
N LEU A 513 8.96 24.71 -6.50
CA LEU A 513 9.82 24.49 -5.34
C LEU A 513 10.85 23.39 -5.59
N GLY A 514 10.49 22.40 -6.35
CA GLY A 514 11.27 21.18 -6.50
C GLY A 514 12.54 21.37 -7.34
N VAL A 515 13.37 20.35 -7.27
CA VAL A 515 14.59 20.22 -8.09
C VAL A 515 14.43 19.06 -9.07
N ARG A 516 15.14 19.17 -10.20
CA ARG A 516 15.19 18.11 -11.19
C ARG A 516 15.77 16.83 -10.60
N ILE A 517 15.13 15.69 -10.84
CA ILE A 517 15.63 14.36 -10.49
C ILE A 517 15.92 13.62 -11.80
N PRO A 518 17.20 13.44 -12.18
CA PRO A 518 17.57 12.85 -13.46
C PRO A 518 16.81 11.56 -13.76
N ASN A 519 16.32 11.42 -14.97
CA ASN A 519 15.50 10.33 -15.49
C ASN A 519 14.06 10.24 -14.96
N PHE A 520 13.78 10.64 -13.72
CA PHE A 520 12.45 10.48 -13.13
C PHE A 520 11.62 11.77 -13.20
N ILE A 521 12.23 12.93 -12.95
CA ILE A 521 11.57 14.25 -12.96
C ILE A 521 12.45 15.21 -13.73
N GLU A 522 12.16 15.40 -15.01
CA GLU A 522 12.99 16.13 -15.96
C GLU A 522 12.67 17.64 -16.09
N PHE A 523 11.87 18.17 -15.18
CA PHE A 523 11.58 19.60 -15.10
C PHE A 523 12.65 20.31 -14.26
N GLU A 524 13.15 21.45 -14.71
CA GLU A 524 14.16 22.24 -13.98
C GLU A 524 13.68 22.67 -12.59
N HIS A 525 12.44 23.16 -12.53
CA HIS A 525 11.78 23.57 -11.30
C HIS A 525 10.40 22.94 -11.22
N PRO A 526 10.32 21.65 -10.87
CA PRO A 526 9.04 20.97 -10.79
C PRO A 526 8.20 21.50 -9.63
N ASP A 527 6.90 21.44 -9.78
CA ASP A 527 5.99 21.60 -8.65
C ASP A 527 6.22 20.46 -7.65
N ALA A 528 6.08 20.73 -6.34
CA ALA A 528 6.08 19.67 -5.36
C ALA A 528 4.84 18.77 -5.52
N GLY A 529 4.95 17.50 -5.10
CA GLY A 529 3.85 16.53 -5.13
C GLY A 529 3.77 15.72 -6.43
N ALA A 530 2.72 14.92 -6.54
CA ALA A 530 2.54 13.90 -7.57
C ALA A 530 2.40 14.45 -9.01
N TYR A 531 2.18 15.74 -9.14
CA TYR A 531 2.05 16.44 -10.42
C TYR A 531 3.15 17.51 -10.57
N PRO A 532 4.39 17.13 -10.93
CA PRO A 532 5.51 18.06 -11.11
C PRO A 532 5.30 19.10 -12.21
N SER A 533 4.34 18.87 -13.09
CA SER A 533 3.83 19.85 -14.08
C SER A 533 2.31 19.74 -14.17
N PRO A 534 1.60 20.88 -14.40
CA PRO A 534 0.16 20.88 -14.56
C PRO A 534 -0.34 20.18 -15.83
N GLU A 535 0.54 19.94 -16.79
CA GLU A 535 0.22 19.35 -18.09
C GLU A 535 0.21 17.81 -18.07
N LEU A 536 0.74 17.22 -16.99
CA LEU A 536 0.82 15.76 -16.90
C LEU A 536 -0.57 15.12 -16.78
N PRO A 537 -0.75 13.88 -17.26
CA PRO A 537 -2.01 13.14 -17.14
C PRO A 537 -2.45 12.93 -15.69
N ASP A 538 -3.73 12.59 -15.52
CA ASP A 538 -4.29 12.21 -14.22
C ASP A 538 -3.75 10.86 -13.75
N LEU A 539 -3.59 10.75 -12.42
CA LEU A 539 -3.18 9.50 -11.77
C LEU A 539 -4.41 8.63 -11.40
N PRO A 540 -4.35 7.31 -11.60
CA PRO A 540 -3.21 6.57 -12.12
C PRO A 540 -2.97 6.88 -13.60
N GLU A 541 -1.69 7.09 -13.95
CA GLU A 541 -1.32 7.45 -15.32
C GLU A 541 -1.41 6.24 -16.27
N ARG A 542 -2.17 6.37 -17.32
CA ARG A 542 -2.44 5.27 -18.28
C ARG A 542 -2.46 5.81 -19.71
N PRO A 543 -2.01 5.01 -20.69
CA PRO A 543 -2.06 5.39 -22.11
C PRO A 543 -3.49 5.27 -22.65
N LEU A 544 -4.39 6.07 -22.10
CA LEU A 544 -5.80 6.11 -22.47
C LEU A 544 -6.19 7.57 -22.75
N PRO A 545 -6.51 7.93 -24.00
CA PRO A 545 -6.82 9.30 -24.39
C PRO A 545 -8.26 9.69 -24.01
N VAL A 546 -8.55 9.58 -22.72
CA VAL A 546 -9.83 9.95 -22.11
C VAL A 546 -9.55 10.75 -20.84
N ARG A 547 -10.16 11.91 -20.71
CA ARG A 547 -10.08 12.77 -19.53
C ARG A 547 -11.39 12.76 -18.76
N LEU A 548 -11.31 12.91 -17.45
CA LEU A 548 -12.48 13.08 -16.60
C LEU A 548 -12.50 14.51 -16.04
N ASP A 549 -13.69 15.10 -15.90
CA ASP A 549 -13.86 16.38 -15.20
C ASP A 549 -13.58 16.22 -13.70
N ARG A 550 -13.82 15.03 -13.18
CA ARG A 550 -13.54 14.64 -11.78
C ARG A 550 -13.25 13.15 -11.64
N GLN A 551 -12.47 12.79 -10.66
CA GLN A 551 -12.14 11.38 -10.36
C GLN A 551 -12.81 10.87 -9.08
N GLN A 552 -13.67 11.70 -8.46
CA GLN A 552 -14.50 11.28 -7.33
C GLN A 552 -15.89 11.87 -7.38
N VAL A 553 -16.78 11.17 -6.72
CA VAL A 553 -18.15 11.60 -6.45
C VAL A 553 -18.40 11.51 -4.96
N ILE A 554 -18.87 12.59 -4.35
CA ILE A 554 -19.26 12.63 -2.94
C ILE A 554 -20.78 12.78 -2.88
N LEU A 555 -21.45 11.79 -2.31
CA LEU A 555 -22.90 11.73 -2.10
C LEU A 555 -23.25 11.86 -0.62
N SER A 556 -24.49 12.19 -0.33
CA SER A 556 -25.02 12.28 1.03
C SER A 556 -26.55 12.18 1.01
N GLY A 557 -27.18 12.12 2.16
CA GLY A 557 -28.65 12.18 2.27
C GLY A 557 -29.28 13.37 1.55
N LYS A 558 -28.55 14.50 1.48
CA LYS A 558 -28.97 15.73 0.76
C LYS A 558 -28.55 15.77 -0.71
N ARG A 559 -27.39 15.17 -1.04
CA ARG A 559 -26.86 15.11 -2.42
C ARG A 559 -26.92 13.68 -2.94
N LYS A 560 -28.03 13.30 -3.50
CA LYS A 560 -28.29 11.92 -3.94
C LYS A 560 -27.78 11.61 -5.35
N THR A 561 -27.39 12.63 -6.11
CA THR A 561 -26.89 12.46 -7.48
C THR A 561 -25.67 13.33 -7.73
N ALA A 562 -24.80 12.85 -8.60
CA ALA A 562 -23.68 13.63 -9.13
C ALA A 562 -23.36 13.14 -10.54
N THR A 563 -22.70 13.99 -11.32
CA THR A 563 -22.33 13.70 -12.70
C THR A 563 -20.81 13.68 -12.84
N VAL A 564 -20.31 12.74 -13.60
CA VAL A 564 -18.92 12.65 -14.06
C VAL A 564 -18.95 12.78 -15.58
N THR A 565 -18.15 13.68 -16.10
CA THR A 565 -18.02 13.86 -17.56
C THR A 565 -16.71 13.25 -18.02
N ALA A 566 -16.81 12.29 -18.94
CA ALA A 566 -15.65 11.76 -19.65
C ALA A 566 -15.58 12.38 -21.04
N THR A 567 -14.41 12.88 -21.40
CA THR A 567 -14.14 13.50 -22.72
C THR A 567 -13.06 12.70 -23.43
N ALA A 568 -13.39 12.21 -24.62
CA ALA A 568 -12.43 11.58 -25.52
C ALA A 568 -11.50 12.62 -26.15
N GLU A 569 -10.22 12.33 -26.28
CA GLU A 569 -9.32 13.11 -27.11
C GLU A 569 -9.64 12.87 -28.59
N LYS A 570 -9.13 13.76 -29.45
CA LYS A 570 -9.34 13.67 -30.90
C LYS A 570 -8.96 12.27 -31.43
N ASP A 571 -9.76 11.74 -32.33
CA ASP A 571 -9.58 10.43 -32.96
C ASP A 571 -9.76 9.21 -32.07
N PHE A 572 -10.14 9.38 -30.79
CA PHE A 572 -10.50 8.25 -29.95
C PHE A 572 -12.00 7.90 -30.14
N ASP A 573 -12.26 6.66 -30.49
CA ASP A 573 -13.61 6.11 -30.60
C ASP A 573 -13.63 4.66 -30.13
N SER A 574 -14.25 4.39 -28.99
CA SER A 574 -14.24 3.05 -28.40
C SER A 574 -15.53 2.76 -27.64
N PRO A 575 -16.05 1.53 -27.70
CA PRO A 575 -17.10 1.11 -26.77
C PRO A 575 -16.57 1.09 -25.35
N PHE A 576 -17.43 1.31 -24.36
CA PHE A 576 -17.14 1.19 -22.95
C PHE A 576 -18.20 0.38 -22.22
N ARG A 577 -17.79 -0.19 -21.06
CA ARG A 577 -18.71 -0.76 -20.06
C ARG A 577 -18.36 -0.21 -18.68
N ILE A 578 -19.38 0.09 -17.89
CA ILE A 578 -19.19 0.41 -16.47
C ILE A 578 -19.01 -0.89 -15.70
N ARG A 579 -17.98 -0.92 -14.87
CA ARG A 579 -17.73 -1.99 -13.91
C ARG A 579 -17.82 -1.45 -12.50
N VAL A 580 -18.49 -2.21 -11.63
CA VAL A 580 -18.65 -1.95 -10.20
C VAL A 580 -18.44 -3.27 -9.49
N ASN A 581 -17.95 -3.24 -8.27
CA ASN A 581 -17.75 -4.44 -7.44
C ASN A 581 -19.04 -5.24 -7.28
N ASP A 582 -18.92 -6.57 -7.25
CA ASP A 582 -20.05 -7.49 -7.03
C ASP A 582 -20.73 -7.19 -5.69
N GLY A 583 -22.05 -7.13 -5.70
CA GLY A 583 -22.87 -6.92 -4.51
C GLY A 583 -22.91 -5.45 -4.01
N VAL A 584 -22.31 -4.53 -4.72
CA VAL A 584 -22.46 -3.09 -4.45
C VAL A 584 -23.74 -2.58 -5.09
N GLU A 585 -24.76 -2.35 -4.29
CA GLU A 585 -26.09 -1.90 -4.74
C GLU A 585 -26.45 -0.50 -4.24
N TRP A 586 -25.66 0.11 -3.38
CA TRP A 586 -25.99 1.37 -2.71
C TRP A 586 -25.85 2.60 -3.62
N PHE A 587 -25.27 2.44 -4.81
CA PHE A 587 -25.33 3.42 -5.90
C PHE A 587 -25.50 2.73 -7.25
N ARG A 588 -25.87 3.50 -8.25
CA ARG A 588 -25.89 3.09 -9.65
C ARG A 588 -25.26 4.17 -10.52
N VAL A 589 -24.72 3.76 -11.66
CA VAL A 589 -24.16 4.65 -12.69
C VAL A 589 -24.96 4.49 -13.98
N SER A 590 -25.23 5.56 -14.69
CA SER A 590 -25.91 5.53 -16.00
C SER A 590 -25.24 6.52 -16.95
N PRO A 591 -24.98 6.13 -18.21
CA PRO A 591 -25.24 4.83 -18.84
C PRO A 591 -24.28 3.73 -18.36
N GLN A 592 -24.69 2.45 -18.44
CA GLN A 592 -23.89 1.28 -18.07
C GLN A 592 -22.92 0.85 -19.18
N GLN A 593 -23.25 1.15 -20.42
CA GLN A 593 -22.43 0.87 -21.60
C GLN A 593 -22.76 1.86 -22.69
N GLY A 594 -21.91 1.98 -23.65
CA GLY A 594 -22.06 2.89 -24.78
C GLY A 594 -20.80 2.99 -25.61
N ARG A 595 -20.66 4.09 -26.32
CA ARG A 595 -19.50 4.41 -27.11
C ARG A 595 -19.00 5.81 -26.75
N LEU A 596 -17.73 5.96 -26.52
CA LEU A 596 -17.08 7.22 -26.17
C LEU A 596 -16.23 7.68 -27.37
N ASN A 597 -16.67 8.74 -28.04
CA ASN A 597 -15.99 9.35 -29.17
C ASN A 597 -15.95 10.88 -29.09
N ALA A 598 -16.62 11.45 -28.09
CA ALA A 598 -16.61 12.87 -27.77
C ALA A 598 -16.79 13.07 -26.28
N GLU A 599 -17.95 13.51 -25.84
CA GLU A 599 -18.29 13.70 -24.43
C GLU A 599 -19.41 12.74 -24.01
N THR A 600 -19.25 12.11 -22.86
CA THR A 600 -20.28 11.28 -22.22
C THR A 600 -20.43 11.67 -20.77
N LYS A 601 -21.68 11.89 -20.34
CA LYS A 601 -22.02 12.19 -18.94
C LYS A 601 -22.51 10.93 -18.24
N PHE A 602 -21.87 10.60 -17.12
CA PHE A 602 -22.23 9.49 -16.25
C PHE A 602 -22.91 10.03 -15.01
N THR A 603 -24.18 9.70 -14.82
CA THR A 603 -24.92 10.07 -13.61
C THR A 603 -24.76 8.98 -12.56
N VAL A 604 -24.21 9.33 -11.41
CA VAL A 604 -24.11 8.48 -10.24
C VAL A 604 -25.26 8.82 -9.31
N THR A 605 -26.08 7.82 -8.96
CA THR A 605 -27.27 8.00 -8.13
C THR A 605 -27.18 7.13 -6.88
N LEU A 606 -27.28 7.74 -5.71
CA LEU A 606 -27.36 7.05 -4.43
C LEU A 606 -28.67 6.25 -4.31
N ARG A 607 -28.60 5.11 -3.65
CA ARG A 607 -29.75 4.22 -3.36
C ARG A 607 -29.85 3.93 -1.87
N PRO A 608 -30.37 4.86 -1.06
CA PRO A 608 -30.44 4.71 0.41
C PRO A 608 -31.25 3.49 0.87
N GLU A 609 -32.20 3.04 0.06
CA GLU A 609 -33.00 1.84 0.31
C GLU A 609 -32.17 0.55 0.33
N LYS A 610 -31.00 0.56 -0.30
CA LYS A 610 -30.02 -0.54 -0.34
C LYS A 610 -28.94 -0.44 0.74
N MET A 611 -29.03 0.58 1.60
CA MET A 611 -28.09 0.80 2.68
C MET A 611 -28.72 0.32 4.01
N ASN A 612 -27.93 -0.21 4.91
CA ASN A 612 -28.37 -0.80 6.16
C ASN A 612 -27.79 -0.15 7.42
N SER A 613 -26.94 0.82 7.27
CA SER A 613 -26.31 1.52 8.42
C SER A 613 -25.97 2.96 8.09
N ALA A 614 -26.00 3.82 9.12
CA ALA A 614 -25.64 5.23 9.03
C ALA A 614 -24.12 5.42 9.17
N LYS A 615 -23.35 5.02 8.18
CA LYS A 615 -21.88 5.10 8.14
C LYS A 615 -21.37 5.81 6.89
N ARG A 616 -20.08 5.91 6.77
CA ARG A 616 -19.42 6.25 5.50
C ARG A 616 -19.36 5.02 4.60
N TYR A 617 -19.70 5.21 3.34
CA TYR A 617 -19.58 4.20 2.30
C TYR A 617 -18.52 4.64 1.32
N CYS A 618 -17.73 3.71 0.83
CA CYS A 618 -16.76 3.93 -0.22
C CYS A 618 -16.71 2.74 -1.18
N ASP A 619 -16.64 3.05 -2.45
CA ASP A 619 -16.45 2.11 -3.55
C ASP A 619 -15.93 2.87 -4.77
N ALA A 620 -15.76 2.19 -5.89
CA ALA A 620 -15.41 2.80 -7.15
C ALA A 620 -16.21 2.19 -8.31
N PHE A 621 -16.36 2.95 -9.38
CA PHE A 621 -16.73 2.39 -10.67
C PHE A 621 -15.63 2.66 -11.70
N LEU A 622 -15.53 1.80 -12.66
CA LEU A 622 -14.58 1.90 -13.76
C LEU A 622 -15.32 2.15 -15.07
N ILE A 623 -14.87 3.15 -15.82
CA ILE A 623 -15.18 3.28 -17.24
C ILE A 623 -14.14 2.42 -17.96
N ARG A 624 -14.49 1.17 -18.31
CA ARG A 624 -13.55 0.17 -18.83
C ARG A 624 -13.74 -0.04 -20.32
N PHE A 625 -12.64 -0.13 -21.04
CA PHE A 625 -12.56 -0.31 -22.49
C PHE A 625 -12.14 -1.73 -22.86
N PRO A 626 -12.38 -2.18 -24.10
CA PRO A 626 -12.09 -3.56 -24.53
C PRO A 626 -10.63 -3.99 -24.38
N ASN A 627 -9.69 -3.04 -24.47
CA ASN A 627 -8.26 -3.29 -24.28
C ASN A 627 -7.86 -3.47 -22.80
N GLY A 628 -8.83 -3.45 -21.89
CA GLY A 628 -8.60 -3.57 -20.45
C GLY A 628 -8.22 -2.29 -19.74
N LEU A 629 -7.91 -1.22 -20.44
CA LEU A 629 -7.68 0.08 -19.80
C LEU A 629 -9.00 0.65 -19.24
N SER A 630 -8.89 1.45 -18.21
CA SER A 630 -10.03 2.08 -17.56
C SER A 630 -9.71 3.46 -17.02
N ARG A 631 -10.78 4.20 -16.68
CA ARG A 631 -10.74 5.39 -15.83
C ARG A 631 -11.51 5.08 -14.55
N PRO A 632 -10.85 4.93 -13.40
CA PRO A 632 -11.51 4.72 -12.13
C PRO A 632 -12.08 6.02 -11.57
N VAL A 633 -13.27 5.93 -10.99
CA VAL A 633 -13.94 7.02 -10.28
C VAL A 633 -14.36 6.52 -8.92
N SER A 634 -13.86 7.17 -7.87
CA SER A 634 -14.19 6.82 -6.48
C SER A 634 -15.55 7.39 -6.10
N VAL A 635 -16.37 6.61 -5.42
CA VAL A 635 -17.70 7.01 -4.94
C VAL A 635 -17.73 6.94 -3.43
N TYR A 636 -18.00 8.08 -2.81
CA TYR A 636 -18.14 8.21 -1.37
C TYR A 636 -19.55 8.63 -1.01
N ALA A 637 -20.09 8.10 0.09
CA ALA A 637 -21.32 8.60 0.67
C ALA A 637 -21.18 8.71 2.19
N ASP A 638 -21.46 9.90 2.73
CA ASP A 638 -21.53 10.11 4.17
C ASP A 638 -22.99 10.09 4.61
N MET A 639 -23.39 9.00 5.25
CA MET A 639 -24.75 8.74 5.69
C MET A 639 -24.89 8.80 7.22
N ARG A 640 -23.88 9.29 7.94
CA ARG A 640 -23.88 9.31 9.42
C ARG A 640 -25.03 10.13 10.00
N ASP A 641 -25.53 11.11 9.27
CA ASP A 641 -26.65 11.96 9.68
C ASP A 641 -27.99 11.55 9.09
N ALA A 642 -28.11 10.32 8.52
CA ALA A 642 -29.36 9.81 7.96
C ALA A 642 -30.21 9.12 9.04
N PRO A 643 -31.29 9.73 9.54
CA PRO A 643 -32.10 9.14 10.63
C PRO A 643 -32.72 7.80 10.26
N GLU A 644 -33.14 7.68 8.99
CA GLU A 644 -33.75 6.45 8.44
C GLU A 644 -32.79 5.27 8.43
N LEU A 645 -31.49 5.51 8.29
CA LEU A 645 -30.48 4.46 8.37
C LEU A 645 -30.11 4.12 9.81
N ARG A 646 -30.05 5.10 10.69
CA ARG A 646 -29.86 4.88 12.12
C ARG A 646 -30.99 4.02 12.71
N ALA A 647 -32.22 4.21 12.26
CA ALA A 647 -33.37 3.41 12.67
C ALA A 647 -33.30 1.95 12.20
N LYS A 648 -32.55 1.66 11.15
CA LYS A 648 -32.32 0.29 10.65
C LYS A 648 -31.17 -0.44 11.37
N GLU A 649 -30.32 0.28 12.09
CA GLU A 649 -29.21 -0.32 12.80
C GLU A 649 -29.74 -1.20 13.93
N LYS A 650 -29.44 -2.51 13.83
CA LYS A 650 -29.73 -3.47 14.89
C LYS A 650 -28.46 -3.61 15.71
N GLY A 651 -28.59 -3.54 17.01
CA GLY A 651 -27.47 -3.73 17.91
C GLY A 651 -27.63 -2.96 19.22
N VAL A 652 -26.90 -3.37 20.22
CA VAL A 652 -26.84 -2.72 21.52
C VAL A 652 -25.73 -1.70 21.50
N THR A 653 -26.06 -0.45 21.83
CA THR A 653 -25.06 0.60 22.03
C THR A 653 -25.48 1.43 23.22
N LEU A 654 -24.62 1.49 24.22
CA LEU A 654 -24.80 2.30 25.42
C LEU A 654 -23.65 3.31 25.50
N GLU A 655 -23.93 4.54 25.86
CA GLU A 655 -22.93 5.57 26.07
C GLU A 655 -23.21 6.33 27.37
N ILE A 656 -22.14 6.76 28.04
CA ILE A 656 -22.22 7.59 29.23
C ILE A 656 -21.20 8.71 29.16
N PRO A 657 -21.57 9.98 29.42
CA PRO A 657 -20.61 11.05 29.67
C PRO A 657 -19.73 10.74 30.88
N ALA A 658 -18.45 11.07 30.82
CA ALA A 658 -17.50 10.75 31.89
C ALA A 658 -17.91 11.37 33.25
N GLU A 659 -18.53 12.55 33.21
CA GLU A 659 -19.02 13.27 34.41
C GLU A 659 -20.16 12.57 35.14
N LYS A 660 -20.81 11.59 34.48
CA LYS A 660 -21.89 10.77 35.05
C LYS A 660 -21.42 9.45 35.63
N LEU A 661 -20.15 9.15 35.53
CA LEU A 661 -19.57 7.95 36.16
C LEU A 661 -19.56 8.07 37.67
N GLU A 662 -19.67 6.97 38.36
CA GLU A 662 -19.51 6.95 39.83
C GLU A 662 -18.07 7.35 40.17
N ASN A 663 -17.91 8.14 41.21
CA ASN A 663 -16.64 8.80 41.61
C ASN A 663 -16.12 9.89 40.64
N ALA A 664 -16.91 10.31 39.63
CA ALA A 664 -16.48 11.36 38.69
C ALA A 664 -16.14 12.69 39.39
N GLY A 665 -16.86 13.02 40.48
CA GLY A 665 -16.69 14.28 41.26
C GLY A 665 -15.32 14.44 41.92
N ILE A 666 -14.50 13.40 41.97
CA ILE A 666 -13.14 13.43 42.53
C ILE A 666 -12.15 14.00 41.49
N PHE A 667 -12.46 13.98 40.20
CA PHE A 667 -11.62 14.40 39.12
C PHE A 667 -11.95 15.82 38.63
N SER A 668 -10.92 16.56 38.22
CA SER A 668 -11.07 17.89 37.72
C SER A 668 -11.82 17.93 36.37
N PRO A 669 -12.69 18.95 36.14
CA PRO A 669 -13.28 19.16 34.82
C PRO A 669 -12.23 19.36 33.74
N GLY A 670 -12.34 18.65 32.60
CA GLY A 670 -11.51 18.85 31.41
C GLY A 670 -12.05 20.00 30.54
N GLN A 671 -11.17 20.73 29.89
CA GLN A 671 -11.56 21.74 28.89
C GLN A 671 -11.26 21.21 27.47
N PRO A 672 -12.17 21.28 26.51
CA PRO A 672 -13.52 21.90 26.52
C PRO A 672 -14.65 21.00 27.06
N GLY A 673 -14.39 19.91 27.75
CA GLY A 673 -15.38 19.01 28.39
C GLY A 673 -14.75 17.71 28.87
N GLY A 674 -15.52 16.92 29.65
CA GLY A 674 -15.07 15.64 30.21
C GLY A 674 -14.30 15.79 31.53
N LEU A 675 -13.64 14.71 31.95
CA LEU A 675 -12.82 14.66 33.17
C LEU A 675 -11.34 14.65 32.82
N LEU A 676 -10.54 15.44 33.52
CA LEU A 676 -9.09 15.34 33.49
C LEU A 676 -8.67 14.32 34.54
N LEU A 677 -8.24 13.16 34.09
CA LEU A 677 -7.77 12.07 34.94
C LEU A 677 -6.29 12.28 35.19
N ASP A 678 -5.96 12.93 36.31
CA ASP A 678 -4.57 13.30 36.70
C ASP A 678 -3.99 12.31 37.71
N ARG A 679 -2.70 12.48 37.95
CA ARG A 679 -1.84 11.64 38.77
C ARG A 679 -2.16 11.60 40.26
N ARG A 680 -2.85 12.62 40.75
CA ARG A 680 -3.09 12.82 42.20
C ARG A 680 -4.19 11.94 42.80
N GLU A 681 -5.06 11.38 41.95
CA GLU A 681 -6.28 10.65 42.35
C GLU A 681 -6.24 9.18 41.88
N ARG A 682 -5.05 8.61 41.81
CA ARG A 682 -4.72 7.37 41.06
C ARG A 682 -5.33 6.09 41.60
N GLU A 683 -5.84 6.10 42.83
CA GLU A 683 -6.31 4.88 43.48
C GLU A 683 -7.86 4.77 43.46
N THR A 684 -8.57 5.86 43.19
CA THR A 684 -10.01 5.84 43.14
C THR A 684 -10.51 5.44 41.74
N PRO A 685 -11.24 4.34 41.61
CA PRO A 685 -11.76 3.94 40.32
C PRO A 685 -12.94 4.80 39.88
N LEU A 686 -13.01 5.09 38.57
CA LEU A 686 -14.26 5.45 37.90
C LEU A 686 -15.04 4.16 37.66
N LEU A 687 -16.34 4.18 38.01
CA LEU A 687 -17.20 3.02 37.84
C LEU A 687 -18.36 3.36 36.90
N TRP A 688 -18.62 2.45 35.97
CA TRP A 688 -19.79 2.48 35.09
C TRP A 688 -20.61 1.21 35.30
N LYS A 689 -21.78 1.37 35.94
CA LYS A 689 -22.77 0.30 36.06
C LYS A 689 -23.75 0.42 34.88
N PHE A 690 -23.94 -0.66 34.16
CA PHE A 690 -24.77 -0.69 32.95
C PHE A 690 -25.49 -2.03 32.84
N GLU A 691 -26.51 -2.08 31.98
CA GLU A 691 -27.27 -3.31 31.70
C GLU A 691 -27.18 -3.63 30.22
N VAL A 692 -26.83 -4.87 29.86
CA VAL A 692 -26.95 -5.36 28.49
C VAL A 692 -28.20 -6.18 28.29
N PRO A 693 -28.98 -5.95 27.20
CA PRO A 693 -30.30 -6.55 27.01
C PRO A 693 -30.23 -7.99 26.50
N VAL A 694 -29.12 -8.45 25.99
CA VAL A 694 -28.95 -9.78 25.37
C VAL A 694 -27.53 -10.31 25.65
N ASP A 695 -27.41 -11.63 25.65
CA ASP A 695 -26.12 -12.32 25.67
C ASP A 695 -25.35 -12.00 24.40
N GLY A 696 -24.06 -11.66 24.49
CA GLY A 696 -23.30 -11.32 23.30
C GLY A 696 -21.85 -11.03 23.56
N VAL A 697 -21.14 -10.74 22.46
CA VAL A 697 -19.79 -10.19 22.47
C VAL A 697 -19.91 -8.67 22.41
N TYR A 698 -19.28 -8.00 23.36
CA TYR A 698 -19.33 -6.55 23.48
C TYR A 698 -17.94 -5.94 23.40
N TYR A 699 -17.90 -4.70 22.91
CA TYR A 699 -16.69 -3.92 22.73
C TYR A 699 -16.80 -2.63 23.54
N PHE A 700 -15.79 -2.35 24.34
CA PHE A 700 -15.70 -1.12 25.14
C PHE A 700 -14.90 -0.05 24.41
N PHE A 701 -15.39 1.17 24.45
CA PHE A 701 -14.77 2.33 23.84
C PHE A 701 -14.71 3.48 24.82
N GLY A 702 -13.70 4.33 24.66
CA GLY A 702 -13.63 5.62 25.31
C GLY A 702 -13.34 6.73 24.31
N LEU A 703 -13.97 7.86 24.48
CA LEU A 703 -13.65 9.09 23.78
C LEU A 703 -12.68 9.88 24.67
N TRP A 704 -11.42 9.90 24.28
CA TRP A 704 -10.39 10.60 25.05
C TRP A 704 -9.35 11.30 24.20
N GLN A 705 -8.55 12.16 24.87
CA GLN A 705 -7.40 12.86 24.35
C GLN A 705 -6.22 12.71 25.31
N THR A 706 -5.00 12.56 24.77
CA THR A 706 -3.76 12.43 25.57
C THR A 706 -2.67 13.34 25.03
N ASP A 707 -1.61 13.56 25.83
CA ASP A 707 -0.46 14.38 25.42
C ASP A 707 0.60 13.61 24.61
N GLY A 708 0.30 12.40 24.14
CA GLY A 708 1.14 11.69 23.17
C GLY A 708 1.49 10.23 23.50
N ILE A 709 1.31 9.72 24.72
CA ILE A 709 1.58 8.33 25.07
C ILE A 709 0.29 7.65 25.51
N GLU A 710 -0.17 6.64 24.77
CA GLU A 710 -1.39 5.90 25.10
C GLU A 710 -1.17 4.61 25.89
N ARG A 711 0.01 4.01 25.84
CA ARG A 711 0.27 2.76 26.54
C ARG A 711 0.22 2.97 28.06
N GLY A 712 -0.57 2.13 28.73
CA GLY A 712 -0.66 2.14 30.20
C GLY A 712 -1.37 3.37 30.76
N LEU A 713 -2.36 3.95 30.04
CA LEU A 713 -3.14 5.08 30.51
C LEU A 713 -3.94 4.75 31.78
N PHE A 714 -4.55 3.58 31.82
CA PHE A 714 -5.37 3.12 32.92
C PHE A 714 -5.39 1.60 33.04
N GLU A 715 -5.71 1.11 34.21
CA GLU A 715 -6.14 -0.27 34.41
C GLU A 715 -7.67 -0.34 34.30
N PHE A 716 -8.18 -1.47 33.86
CA PHE A 716 -9.61 -1.70 33.82
C PHE A 716 -9.96 -3.15 34.17
N SER A 717 -11.16 -3.36 34.64
CA SER A 717 -11.76 -4.68 34.86
C SER A 717 -13.26 -4.62 34.59
N VAL A 718 -13.85 -5.75 34.24
CA VAL A 718 -15.29 -5.91 34.04
C VAL A 718 -15.78 -6.96 35.03
N ASP A 719 -16.84 -6.64 35.79
CA ASP A 719 -17.45 -7.51 36.81
C ASP A 719 -16.47 -8.07 37.86
N GLY A 720 -15.46 -7.30 38.21
CA GLY A 720 -14.47 -7.68 39.20
C GLY A 720 -13.47 -8.73 38.71
N ASP A 721 -13.38 -9.01 37.42
CA ASP A 721 -12.37 -9.90 36.85
C ASP A 721 -10.93 -9.34 37.02
N THR A 722 -9.92 -10.14 36.66
CA THR A 722 -8.52 -9.72 36.82
C THR A 722 -8.26 -8.42 36.04
N PRO A 723 -7.80 -7.34 36.71
CA PRO A 723 -7.50 -6.09 36.05
C PRO A 723 -6.43 -6.24 34.96
N ASP A 724 -6.62 -5.58 33.83
CA ASP A 724 -5.62 -5.47 32.76
C ASP A 724 -5.33 -3.99 32.47
N VAL A 725 -4.13 -3.73 31.99
CA VAL A 725 -3.71 -2.39 31.60
C VAL A 725 -4.13 -2.14 30.17
N HIS A 726 -4.80 -1.01 29.92
CA HIS A 726 -5.16 -0.62 28.57
C HIS A 726 -3.92 -0.61 27.66
N ARG A 727 -4.01 -1.38 26.57
CA ARG A 727 -2.95 -1.53 25.58
C ARG A 727 -3.38 -0.84 24.27
N ASN A 728 -2.56 0.08 23.82
CA ASN A 728 -2.80 0.73 22.54
C ASN A 728 -2.62 -0.28 21.40
N PRO A 729 -3.47 -0.26 20.37
CA PRO A 729 -3.18 -0.92 19.09
C PRO A 729 -1.84 -0.44 18.53
N MET A 730 -1.13 -1.34 17.89
CA MET A 730 0.24 -1.11 17.37
C MET A 730 0.36 0.06 16.37
N MET A 731 -0.74 0.53 15.82
CA MET A 731 -0.78 1.63 14.86
C MET A 731 -1.06 2.94 15.60
N GLY A 732 0.02 3.68 15.85
CA GLY A 732 -0.02 4.98 16.48
C GLY A 732 -0.66 6.02 15.58
N GLY A 733 -1.92 6.33 15.82
CA GLY A 733 -2.46 7.60 15.39
C GLY A 733 -1.90 8.74 16.26
N ASN A 734 -2.04 9.98 15.81
CA ASN A 734 -1.72 11.14 16.63
C ASN A 734 -2.59 11.16 17.88
N ASN A 735 -1.98 10.86 19.02
CA ASN A 735 -2.65 10.66 20.29
C ASN A 735 -3.17 11.96 20.90
N LYS A 736 -2.78 13.11 20.35
CA LYS A 736 -3.30 14.43 20.74
C LYS A 736 -4.69 14.72 20.14
N ILE A 737 -5.15 13.90 19.18
CA ILE A 737 -6.47 14.08 18.59
C ILE A 737 -7.54 13.43 19.49
N ARG A 738 -8.60 14.18 19.76
CA ARG A 738 -9.84 13.70 20.37
C ARG A 738 -10.52 12.68 19.44
N LYS A 739 -10.60 11.43 19.84
CA LYS A 739 -11.31 10.38 19.08
C LYS A 739 -11.76 9.21 19.96
N TRP A 740 -12.72 8.44 19.46
CA TRP A 740 -13.11 7.17 20.05
C TRP A 740 -11.99 6.14 19.91
N ARG A 741 -11.73 5.43 20.99
CA ARG A 741 -10.70 4.37 21.02
C ARG A 741 -11.21 3.14 21.74
N HIS A 742 -10.83 1.98 21.24
CA HIS A 742 -11.19 0.70 21.82
C HIS A 742 -10.41 0.41 23.09
N ILE A 743 -11.12 -0.01 24.14
CA ILE A 743 -10.52 -0.53 25.36
C ILE A 743 -10.30 -2.03 25.17
N ARG A 744 -9.06 -2.50 25.26
CA ARG A 744 -8.68 -3.86 24.89
C ARG A 744 -7.97 -4.56 26.03
N ARG A 745 -8.33 -5.84 26.23
CA ARG A 745 -7.62 -6.77 27.07
C ARG A 745 -6.65 -7.59 26.23
N GLY A 746 -5.35 -7.62 26.61
CA GLY A 746 -4.34 -8.43 25.94
C GLY A 746 -4.44 -9.89 26.37
N ILE A 747 -4.07 -10.82 25.48
CA ILE A 747 -3.88 -12.22 25.83
C ILE A 747 -2.43 -12.42 26.31
N PRO A 748 -2.19 -12.91 27.51
CA PRO A 748 -0.84 -13.13 28.04
C PRO A 748 0.04 -13.93 27.09
N GLY A 749 1.25 -13.43 26.81
CA GLY A 749 2.21 -14.07 25.90
C GLY A 749 1.86 -13.96 24.40
N LYS A 750 0.83 -13.17 24.03
CA LYS A 750 0.40 -12.97 22.64
C LYS A 750 0.15 -11.49 22.37
N ASP A 751 1.19 -10.72 22.17
CA ASP A 751 1.15 -9.25 22.06
C ASP A 751 0.24 -8.68 20.96
N LYS A 752 -0.16 -9.48 20.00
CA LYS A 752 -0.96 -9.07 18.83
C LYS A 752 -2.42 -9.52 18.91
N TYR A 753 -2.83 -10.14 20.00
CA TYR A 753 -4.18 -10.68 20.15
C TYR A 753 -4.88 -10.07 21.34
N PHE A 754 -6.20 -9.95 21.25
CA PHE A 754 -7.06 -9.35 22.26
C PHE A 754 -8.20 -10.28 22.61
N GLU A 755 -8.57 -10.31 23.88
CA GLU A 755 -9.74 -11.01 24.36
C GLU A 755 -10.97 -10.12 24.19
N LEU A 756 -12.06 -10.71 23.70
CA LEU A 756 -13.35 -10.05 23.58
C LEU A 756 -14.19 -10.30 24.84
N PHE A 757 -14.99 -9.30 25.20
CA PHE A 757 -15.86 -9.40 26.38
C PHE A 757 -17.15 -10.12 26.02
N ARG A 758 -17.36 -11.30 26.56
CA ARG A 758 -18.65 -12.01 26.50
C ARG A 758 -19.46 -11.67 27.73
N LEU A 759 -20.51 -10.90 27.54
CA LEU A 759 -21.41 -10.52 28.62
C LEU A 759 -22.72 -11.30 28.52
N LYS A 760 -23.27 -11.69 29.64
CA LYS A 760 -24.60 -12.24 29.77
C LYS A 760 -25.61 -11.09 29.84
N LYS A 761 -26.87 -11.33 29.43
CA LYS A 761 -27.95 -10.38 29.69
C LYS A 761 -28.01 -10.03 31.18
N GLY A 762 -28.05 -8.74 31.50
CA GLY A 762 -28.17 -8.24 32.88
C GLY A 762 -27.19 -7.13 33.22
N HIS A 763 -26.98 -6.94 34.51
CA HIS A 763 -26.16 -5.86 35.04
C HIS A 763 -24.67 -6.22 35.05
N HIS A 764 -23.85 -5.22 34.70
CA HIS A 764 -22.42 -5.31 34.62
C HIS A 764 -21.76 -4.04 35.16
N GLU A 765 -20.49 -4.13 35.52
CA GLU A 765 -19.69 -3.00 35.99
C GLU A 765 -18.35 -2.94 35.26
N LEU A 766 -18.06 -1.80 34.63
CA LEU A 766 -16.73 -1.45 34.12
C LEU A 766 -16.03 -0.56 35.17
N ARG A 767 -14.85 -0.98 35.59
CA ARG A 767 -14.00 -0.24 36.52
C ARG A 767 -12.77 0.26 35.77
N ILE A 768 -12.43 1.56 35.90
CA ILE A 768 -11.26 2.19 35.28
C ILE A 768 -10.44 2.86 36.38
N VAL A 769 -9.13 2.56 36.46
CA VAL A 769 -8.19 3.17 37.40
C VAL A 769 -7.11 3.91 36.59
N PRO A 770 -7.07 5.24 36.61
CA PRO A 770 -6.09 6.03 35.89
C PRO A 770 -4.65 5.72 36.31
N LYS A 771 -3.73 5.58 35.37
CA LYS A 771 -2.29 5.40 35.61
C LYS A 771 -1.45 6.57 35.08
N ARG A 772 -1.97 7.28 34.09
CA ARG A 772 -1.35 8.46 33.48
C ARG A 772 -2.38 9.54 33.21
N PRO A 773 -1.99 10.81 33.12
CA PRO A 773 -2.93 11.86 32.77
C PRO A 773 -3.53 11.69 31.37
N PHE A 774 -4.83 11.80 31.25
CA PHE A 774 -5.56 11.93 30.00
C PHE A 774 -6.94 12.55 30.24
N ARG A 775 -7.55 13.09 29.22
CA ARG A 775 -8.90 13.64 29.28
C ARG A 775 -9.88 12.62 28.73
N LEU A 776 -10.78 12.14 29.59
CA LEU A 776 -11.88 11.25 29.23
C LEU A 776 -13.17 12.05 29.10
N GLU A 777 -13.88 11.93 27.97
CA GLU A 777 -15.15 12.62 27.74
C GLU A 777 -16.34 11.67 27.85
N ARG A 778 -16.24 10.48 27.29
CA ARG A 778 -17.32 9.50 27.25
C ARG A 778 -16.78 8.07 27.30
N LEU A 779 -17.59 7.17 27.79
CA LEU A 779 -17.44 5.73 27.60
C LEU A 779 -18.59 5.21 26.75
N GLY A 780 -18.34 4.13 26.02
CA GLY A 780 -19.32 3.42 25.22
C GLY A 780 -19.12 1.93 25.22
N ILE A 781 -20.21 1.19 25.11
CA ILE A 781 -20.22 -0.27 24.90
C ILE A 781 -21.14 -0.59 23.74
N THR A 782 -20.75 -1.51 22.91
CA THR A 782 -21.57 -1.95 21.76
C THR A 782 -21.24 -3.38 21.35
N ASP A 783 -22.20 -4.07 20.77
CA ASP A 783 -22.00 -5.32 20.03
C ASP A 783 -21.67 -5.08 18.55
N THR A 784 -21.70 -3.81 18.12
CA THR A 784 -21.44 -3.38 16.73
C THR A 784 -20.31 -2.34 16.70
N PRO A 785 -19.02 -2.75 16.72
CA PRO A 785 -17.87 -1.86 16.92
C PRO A 785 -17.75 -0.75 15.89
N ALA A 786 -18.22 -0.92 14.67
CA ALA A 786 -18.19 0.11 13.63
C ALA A 786 -18.92 1.43 14.02
N ILE A 787 -19.80 1.39 15.02
CA ILE A 787 -20.55 2.56 15.50
C ILE A 787 -19.63 3.64 16.05
N PHE A 788 -18.56 3.27 16.78
CA PHE A 788 -17.63 4.23 17.38
C PHE A 788 -16.49 4.67 16.45
N HIS A 789 -16.46 4.16 15.24
CA HIS A 789 -15.49 4.53 14.22
C HIS A 789 -16.07 5.42 13.10
N ARG A 790 -17.21 6.03 13.37
CA ARG A 790 -17.93 6.92 12.44
C ARG A 790 -17.29 8.30 12.29
#